data_cbd7620cd16185dda3e9d2cbcac28699
#
_entry.id   cbd7620cd16185dda3e9d2cbcac28699
#
_cell.length_a   1.000
_cell.length_b   1.000
_cell.length_c   1.000
_cell.angle_alpha   90.00
_cell.angle_beta   90.00
_cell.angle_gamma   90.00
#
_symmetry.space_group_name_H-M   'P 1'
#
loop_
_entity.id
_entity.type
_entity.pdbx_description
1 polymer ?
#
loop_
_entity_poly.entity_id
_entity_poly.type
_entity_poly.pdbx_seq_one_letter_code
_entity_poly.pdbx_strand_id
1 'polypeptide(L)'
;MESIGALSKKLSDYLDPQKVKQVNRAYKFACEAHSGQYRSSGDPYVTHPIAVASILSTFRMDEDSLSAAMLHDVIEDTGIPKSIIEKNFNKEVAELVDGVSKLDQLSITSRTEAQAENLQKMVLAMSKDIRVIVVKLADRLHNMRTLMYLDRDKQVKIAKETLEIYAPIAHRIGMNNVYRELEDLAFKVMYPKRYERLTAAVKKNRGGQKRTLNKIQKELNKKLLDQGIPAVVEGREKHIYSIYRKMKQRHRSFEEIMDVYAIKIIVDTPENCYRTIGHIHSLYKPVEGRFKDYIAIPKSNGYQSLHTGVVGLKGFPVEVQIKTQEMNDMAENGIASHWLYKSGNQSDTSPQIKARRWVAGLLEMRENYESTEEFIESVKTDIFPDEIYVFTPRGEIIEMSGGSTPIDFAYAVHTDIGHHCRACRINKRLAPLSVPLESGQTIEILTEKVPQTSPAWLNFAVTPRARNSIRHYLSNLKTSEARKFGKKLLDQSLGNMNIKLREIEKNDLKRFLSNIGVRSLNRLLEEIGLGQRVGNIVAQQMIGFLKKSDKIQQNDLVPLEITGSEGLIVNYAPCCKPIPGDAVIGHFTAERGLVVHQERCKNILSVREDPQQCFPVNWGKPSGRIFTAEIKVIAQDEPGLLANLASVITDQDTNISSIRTTDINTGMHEFVLALEVSDRLHLSKILRKIRTLKSLSSVTRIHDHEMRGAKALH
;
A
#
# COMPACT_ATOMS: atom_id res chain seq x y z
N MET A 1 30.27 -24.73 -0.68
CA MET A 1 29.67 -24.68 0.69
C MET A 1 30.57 -23.87 1.59
N GLU A 2 30.01 -23.00 2.40
CA GLU A 2 30.76 -22.21 3.35
C GLU A 2 31.09 -23.11 4.56
N SER A 3 32.37 -23.19 4.93
CA SER A 3 32.81 -24.00 6.09
C SER A 3 32.76 -23.16 7.36
N ILE A 4 32.60 -23.82 8.52
CA ILE A 4 32.66 -23.13 9.82
C ILE A 4 33.98 -22.37 10.00
N GLY A 5 35.09 -22.86 9.43
CA GLY A 5 36.37 -22.14 9.46
C GLY A 5 36.34 -20.83 8.67
N ALA A 6 35.65 -20.79 7.49
CA ALA A 6 35.48 -19.57 6.72
C ALA A 6 34.58 -18.57 7.45
N LEU A 7 33.51 -19.05 8.09
CA LEU A 7 32.62 -18.21 8.90
C LEU A 7 33.38 -17.68 10.13
N SER A 8 34.11 -18.53 10.88
CA SER A 8 34.90 -18.07 12.03
C SER A 8 35.90 -16.97 11.67
N LYS A 9 36.53 -17.06 10.49
CA LYS A 9 37.43 -16.02 10.00
C LYS A 9 36.69 -14.70 9.78
N LYS A 10 35.53 -14.72 9.14
CA LYS A 10 34.69 -13.52 8.96
C LYS A 10 34.24 -12.92 10.30
N LEU A 11 33.88 -13.78 11.27
CA LEU A 11 33.45 -13.33 12.59
C LEU A 11 34.60 -12.68 13.38
N SER A 12 35.82 -13.15 13.21
CA SER A 12 37.04 -12.60 13.87
C SER A 12 37.37 -11.18 13.40
N ASP A 13 36.79 -10.72 12.26
CA ASP A 13 36.97 -9.34 11.77
C ASP A 13 36.23 -8.31 12.64
N TYR A 14 35.25 -8.73 13.48
CA TYR A 14 34.43 -7.81 14.25
C TYR A 14 33.99 -8.31 15.64
N LEU A 15 34.17 -9.59 15.96
CA LEU A 15 33.84 -10.18 17.26
C LEU A 15 35.12 -10.57 18.02
N ASP A 16 35.04 -10.41 19.33
CA ASP A 16 36.10 -10.89 20.22
C ASP A 16 36.28 -12.44 20.15
N PRO A 17 37.50 -12.98 20.36
CA PRO A 17 37.76 -14.40 20.27
C PRO A 17 36.86 -15.27 21.17
N GLN A 18 36.43 -14.76 22.33
CA GLN A 18 35.53 -15.51 23.23
C GLN A 18 34.12 -15.64 22.62
N LYS A 19 33.63 -14.60 21.95
CA LYS A 19 32.34 -14.57 21.25
C LYS A 19 32.34 -15.50 20.04
N VAL A 20 33.42 -15.54 19.29
CA VAL A 20 33.60 -16.52 18.18
C VAL A 20 33.60 -17.96 18.71
N LYS A 21 34.21 -18.21 19.89
CA LYS A 21 34.15 -19.53 20.54
C LYS A 21 32.73 -19.95 20.91
N GLN A 22 31.88 -19.00 21.36
CA GLN A 22 30.48 -19.27 21.67
C GLN A 22 29.72 -19.74 20.40
N VAL A 23 29.88 -19.06 19.28
CA VAL A 23 29.24 -19.41 17.99
C VAL A 23 29.74 -20.81 17.52
N ASN A 24 31.05 -21.09 17.65
CA ASN A 24 31.60 -22.40 17.33
C ASN A 24 31.07 -23.51 18.25
N ARG A 25 30.79 -23.22 19.53
CA ARG A 25 30.12 -24.14 20.45
C ARG A 25 28.68 -24.43 20.01
N ALA A 26 27.94 -23.38 19.59
CA ALA A 26 26.59 -23.55 19.06
C ALA A 26 26.58 -24.40 17.78
N TYR A 27 27.56 -24.23 16.89
CA TYR A 27 27.73 -25.07 15.72
C TYR A 27 27.96 -26.55 16.11
N LYS A 28 28.87 -26.88 17.07
CA LYS A 28 29.11 -28.25 17.51
C LYS A 28 27.83 -28.88 18.08
N PHE A 29 27.12 -28.13 18.91
CA PHE A 29 25.83 -28.56 19.47
C PHE A 29 24.80 -28.87 18.39
N ALA A 30 24.68 -27.98 17.36
CA ALA A 30 23.80 -28.22 16.22
C ALA A 30 24.20 -29.48 15.41
N CYS A 31 25.51 -29.72 15.21
CA CYS A 31 26.00 -30.94 14.55
C CYS A 31 25.59 -32.22 15.31
N GLU A 32 25.69 -32.23 16.64
CA GLU A 32 25.28 -33.35 17.47
C GLU A 32 23.76 -33.53 17.42
N ALA A 33 23.00 -32.46 17.54
CA ALA A 33 21.55 -32.49 17.54
C ALA A 33 20.95 -32.97 16.20
N HIS A 34 21.52 -32.55 15.07
CA HIS A 34 21.07 -32.94 13.72
C HIS A 34 21.87 -34.09 13.12
N SER A 35 22.54 -34.91 13.97
CA SER A 35 23.32 -36.05 13.50
C SER A 35 22.46 -37.03 12.69
N GLY A 36 22.89 -37.39 11.48
CA GLY A 36 22.15 -38.30 10.59
C GLY A 36 21.02 -37.65 9.81
N GLN A 37 20.75 -36.35 9.96
CA GLN A 37 19.73 -35.62 9.19
C GLN A 37 20.35 -35.02 7.91
N TYR A 38 19.58 -35.08 6.81
CA TYR A 38 19.96 -34.55 5.50
C TYR A 38 18.84 -33.66 4.94
N ARG A 39 19.25 -32.65 4.18
CA ARG A 39 18.33 -31.82 3.43
C ARG A 39 17.82 -32.49 2.14
N SER A 40 16.78 -31.95 1.53
CA SER A 40 16.28 -32.43 0.22
C SER A 40 17.33 -32.31 -0.91
N SER A 41 18.39 -31.54 -0.72
CA SER A 41 19.55 -31.48 -1.62
C SER A 41 20.51 -32.64 -1.47
N GLY A 42 20.38 -33.48 -0.43
CA GLY A 42 21.32 -34.52 -0.06
C GLY A 42 22.48 -34.07 0.83
N ASP A 43 22.59 -32.78 1.14
CA ASP A 43 23.63 -32.23 2.01
C ASP A 43 23.29 -32.47 3.49
N PRO A 44 24.31 -32.60 4.38
CA PRO A 44 24.10 -32.67 5.83
C PRO A 44 23.29 -31.43 6.30
N TYR A 45 22.32 -31.65 7.21
CA TYR A 45 21.40 -30.62 7.67
C TYR A 45 22.11 -29.35 8.19
N VAL A 46 23.22 -29.56 8.92
CA VAL A 46 24.02 -28.48 9.53
C VAL A 46 24.54 -27.42 8.53
N THR A 47 24.59 -27.75 7.25
CA THR A 47 24.97 -26.76 6.21
C THR A 47 24.01 -25.58 6.13
N HIS A 48 22.75 -25.78 6.52
CA HIS A 48 21.75 -24.73 6.56
C HIS A 48 21.99 -23.70 7.69
N PRO A 49 22.10 -24.09 8.96
CA PRO A 49 22.45 -23.18 10.04
C PRO A 49 23.72 -22.37 9.78
N ILE A 50 24.77 -22.98 9.21
CA ILE A 50 26.00 -22.27 8.83
C ILE A 50 25.70 -21.18 7.80
N ALA A 51 24.91 -21.48 6.78
CA ALA A 51 24.56 -20.53 5.74
C ALA A 51 23.69 -19.36 6.30
N VAL A 52 22.76 -19.66 7.21
CA VAL A 52 21.95 -18.64 7.89
C VAL A 52 22.85 -17.73 8.74
N ALA A 53 23.75 -18.30 9.54
CA ALA A 53 24.70 -17.51 10.34
C ALA A 53 25.67 -16.71 9.45
N SER A 54 26.06 -17.25 8.28
CA SER A 54 26.86 -16.50 7.32
C SER A 54 26.11 -15.31 6.71
N ILE A 55 24.82 -15.42 6.43
CA ILE A 55 23.98 -14.29 6.03
C ILE A 55 23.99 -13.25 7.16
N LEU A 56 23.76 -13.64 8.40
CA LEU A 56 23.77 -12.74 9.56
C LEU A 56 25.12 -12.08 9.81
N SER A 57 26.24 -12.78 9.52
CA SER A 57 27.58 -12.21 9.64
C SER A 57 27.81 -11.04 8.70
N THR A 58 27.12 -10.97 7.54
CA THR A 58 27.20 -9.82 6.65
C THR A 58 26.59 -8.55 7.26
N PHE A 59 25.69 -8.71 8.23
CA PHE A 59 25.08 -7.65 9.01
C PHE A 59 25.82 -7.37 10.33
N ARG A 60 26.95 -8.05 10.57
CA ARG A 60 27.75 -7.99 11.82
C ARG A 60 26.90 -8.18 13.08
N MET A 61 25.99 -9.15 13.05
CA MET A 61 25.14 -9.47 14.20
C MET A 61 25.99 -9.96 15.39
N ASP A 62 25.41 -9.80 16.59
CA ASP A 62 26.02 -10.23 17.84
C ASP A 62 26.13 -11.76 17.96
N GLU A 63 26.93 -12.21 18.94
CA GLU A 63 27.19 -13.64 19.21
C GLU A 63 25.93 -14.43 19.56
N ASP A 64 24.95 -13.80 20.24
CA ASP A 64 23.71 -14.47 20.63
C ASP A 64 22.80 -14.70 19.43
N SER A 65 22.67 -13.71 18.55
CA SER A 65 21.94 -13.86 17.28
C SER A 65 22.57 -14.92 16.36
N LEU A 66 23.90 -14.97 16.28
CA LEU A 66 24.62 -15.96 15.48
C LEU A 66 24.50 -17.37 16.09
N SER A 67 24.56 -17.47 17.42
CA SER A 67 24.33 -18.74 18.14
C SER A 67 22.90 -19.21 17.97
N ALA A 68 21.92 -18.30 18.05
CA ALA A 68 20.53 -18.61 17.80
C ALA A 68 20.30 -19.08 16.35
N ALA A 69 20.99 -18.47 15.37
CA ALA A 69 20.93 -18.92 13.97
C ALA A 69 21.52 -20.33 13.77
N MET A 70 22.53 -20.70 14.54
CA MET A 70 23.07 -22.07 14.53
C MET A 70 22.10 -23.09 15.13
N LEU A 71 21.22 -22.66 16.04
CA LEU A 71 20.37 -23.53 16.87
C LEU A 71 18.88 -23.41 16.51
N HIS A 72 18.48 -22.60 15.53
CA HIS A 72 17.10 -22.19 15.32
C HIS A 72 16.11 -23.35 15.05
N ASP A 73 16.57 -24.42 14.40
CA ASP A 73 15.77 -25.62 14.10
C ASP A 73 15.90 -26.71 15.16
N VAL A 74 16.82 -26.58 16.15
CA VAL A 74 17.09 -27.63 17.13
C VAL A 74 15.85 -27.98 17.96
N ILE A 75 15.07 -27.00 18.39
CA ILE A 75 13.84 -27.24 19.18
C ILE A 75 12.80 -27.99 18.34
N GLU A 76 12.64 -27.62 17.09
CA GLU A 76 11.58 -28.11 16.21
C GLU A 76 11.93 -29.51 15.67
N ASP A 77 13.13 -29.69 15.13
CA ASP A 77 13.50 -30.86 14.37
C ASP A 77 14.08 -32.01 15.25
N THR A 78 14.55 -31.69 16.45
CA THR A 78 15.23 -32.71 17.30
C THR A 78 14.53 -32.94 18.64
N GLY A 79 13.52 -32.14 18.99
CA GLY A 79 12.79 -32.26 20.24
C GLY A 79 13.59 -31.86 21.50
N ILE A 80 14.75 -31.24 21.36
CA ILE A 80 15.57 -30.73 22.48
C ILE A 80 14.81 -29.54 23.11
N PRO A 81 14.48 -29.59 24.42
CA PRO A 81 13.69 -28.51 25.02
C PRO A 81 14.52 -27.22 25.23
N LYS A 82 13.83 -26.08 25.23
CA LYS A 82 14.40 -24.74 25.47
C LYS A 82 15.33 -24.68 26.68
N SER A 83 14.98 -25.38 27.78
CA SER A 83 15.76 -25.39 29.03
C SER A 83 17.18 -25.96 28.86
N ILE A 84 17.39 -26.89 27.92
CA ILE A 84 18.73 -27.42 27.60
C ILE A 84 19.56 -26.38 26.87
N ILE A 85 18.94 -25.60 25.95
CA ILE A 85 19.63 -24.51 25.26
C ILE A 85 20.02 -23.42 26.25
N GLU A 86 19.10 -23.04 27.16
CA GLU A 86 19.36 -22.04 28.19
C GLU A 86 20.53 -22.47 29.12
N LYS A 87 20.56 -23.74 29.53
CA LYS A 87 21.63 -24.27 30.37
C LYS A 87 22.99 -24.30 29.66
N ASN A 88 23.02 -24.60 28.37
CA ASN A 88 24.25 -24.72 27.59
C ASN A 88 24.80 -23.38 27.09
N PHE A 89 23.94 -22.37 26.87
CA PHE A 89 24.36 -21.08 26.34
C PHE A 89 23.98 -19.96 27.31
N ASN A 90 22.85 -19.33 27.09
CA ASN A 90 22.27 -18.31 27.97
C ASN A 90 20.76 -18.17 27.69
N LYS A 91 20.09 -17.37 28.53
CA LYS A 91 18.66 -17.10 28.41
C LYS A 91 18.31 -16.38 27.09
N GLU A 92 19.15 -15.44 26.63
CA GLU A 92 18.91 -14.67 25.41
C GLU A 92 18.91 -15.55 24.17
N VAL A 93 19.92 -16.45 24.04
CA VAL A 93 19.97 -17.44 22.94
C VAL A 93 18.74 -18.34 22.97
N ALA A 94 18.35 -18.84 24.17
CA ALA A 94 17.20 -19.72 24.29
C ALA A 94 15.88 -19.04 23.95
N GLU A 95 15.72 -17.74 24.29
CA GLU A 95 14.54 -16.95 23.94
C GLU A 95 14.49 -16.62 22.43
N LEU A 96 15.62 -16.33 21.82
CA LEU A 96 15.70 -16.12 20.36
C LEU A 96 15.34 -17.39 19.59
N VAL A 97 15.91 -18.55 19.96
CA VAL A 97 15.61 -19.84 19.33
C VAL A 97 14.13 -20.20 19.49
N ASP A 98 13.59 -20.11 20.70
CA ASP A 98 12.15 -20.33 20.98
C ASP A 98 11.24 -19.39 20.17
N GLY A 99 11.66 -18.12 20.02
CA GLY A 99 10.97 -17.13 19.21
C GLY A 99 10.93 -17.51 17.73
N VAL A 100 12.04 -17.97 17.17
CA VAL A 100 12.13 -18.40 15.77
C VAL A 100 11.33 -19.68 15.54
N SER A 101 11.48 -20.70 16.39
CA SER A 101 10.75 -21.98 16.28
C SER A 101 9.23 -21.82 16.36
N LYS A 102 8.72 -20.89 17.19
CA LYS A 102 7.29 -20.60 17.27
C LYS A 102 6.71 -20.01 15.99
N LEU A 103 7.55 -19.44 15.12
CA LEU A 103 7.13 -18.94 13.82
C LEU A 103 6.99 -20.07 12.77
N ASP A 104 7.57 -21.24 13.00
CA ASP A 104 7.52 -22.39 12.09
C ASP A 104 6.39 -23.38 12.40
N GLN A 105 5.96 -23.49 13.66
CA GLN A 105 4.95 -24.47 14.13
C GLN A 105 3.50 -24.17 13.69
N LEU A 106 3.27 -24.01 12.39
CA LEU A 106 1.98 -23.56 11.88
C LEU A 106 1.27 -24.65 11.08
N SER A 107 0.35 -25.35 11.75
CA SER A 107 -0.56 -26.31 11.13
C SER A 107 -1.68 -25.58 10.38
N ILE A 108 -1.87 -25.92 9.11
CA ILE A 108 -2.80 -25.28 8.17
C ILE A 108 -4.17 -25.94 8.32
N THR A 109 -5.14 -25.26 8.93
CA THR A 109 -6.55 -25.71 8.97
C THR A 109 -7.47 -24.94 8.03
N SER A 110 -7.27 -23.64 7.80
CA SER A 110 -7.91 -22.90 6.72
C SER A 110 -6.95 -21.85 6.15
N ARG A 111 -7.18 -21.45 4.87
CA ARG A 111 -6.19 -20.67 4.10
C ARG A 111 -6.03 -19.21 4.59
N THR A 112 -7.07 -18.62 5.13
CA THR A 112 -7.10 -17.22 5.63
C THR A 112 -6.80 -17.13 7.12
N GLU A 113 -7.37 -18.01 7.94
CA GLU A 113 -7.17 -18.04 9.39
C GLU A 113 -5.73 -18.40 9.76
N ALA A 114 -5.12 -19.37 9.04
CA ALA A 114 -3.73 -19.74 9.26
C ALA A 114 -2.74 -18.61 8.94
N GLN A 115 -2.98 -17.82 7.89
CA GLN A 115 -2.15 -16.64 7.59
C GLN A 115 -2.22 -15.58 8.69
N ALA A 116 -3.39 -15.41 9.28
CA ALA A 116 -3.60 -14.46 10.36
C ALA A 116 -2.90 -14.86 11.65
N GLU A 117 -3.06 -16.13 12.02
CA GLU A 117 -2.40 -16.69 13.21
C GLU A 117 -0.88 -16.61 13.10
N ASN A 118 -0.34 -16.90 11.89
CA ASN A 118 1.09 -16.77 11.59
C ASN A 118 1.58 -15.35 11.77
N LEU A 119 0.88 -14.39 11.16
CA LEU A 119 1.24 -12.98 11.25
C LEU A 119 1.15 -12.49 12.71
N GLN A 120 0.15 -12.93 13.44
CA GLN A 120 -0.04 -12.60 14.85
C GLN A 120 1.08 -13.14 15.74
N LYS A 121 1.47 -14.42 15.58
CA LYS A 121 2.59 -15.02 16.31
C LYS A 121 3.90 -14.31 15.99
N MET A 122 4.08 -13.91 14.72
CA MET A 122 5.26 -13.18 14.28
C MET A 122 5.34 -11.78 14.93
N VAL A 123 4.24 -11.04 14.97
CA VAL A 123 4.17 -9.73 15.65
C VAL A 123 4.50 -9.89 17.14
N LEU A 124 3.96 -10.92 17.81
CA LEU A 124 4.25 -11.21 19.21
C LEU A 124 5.72 -11.57 19.46
N ALA A 125 6.34 -12.36 18.58
CA ALA A 125 7.76 -12.69 18.70
C ALA A 125 8.65 -11.46 18.49
N MET A 126 8.35 -10.64 17.46
CA MET A 126 9.04 -9.37 17.20
C MET A 126 8.94 -8.37 18.34
N SER A 127 7.82 -8.36 19.06
CA SER A 127 7.61 -7.43 20.19
C SER A 127 8.50 -7.73 21.38
N LYS A 128 8.88 -9.00 21.57
CA LYS A 128 9.80 -9.42 22.61
C LYS A 128 11.24 -9.10 22.24
N ASP A 129 11.67 -9.51 21.06
CA ASP A 129 12.98 -9.21 20.53
C ASP A 129 12.95 -9.13 19.00
N ILE A 130 13.31 -7.97 18.45
CA ILE A 130 13.32 -7.74 17.02
C ILE A 130 14.36 -8.60 16.27
N ARG A 131 15.37 -9.14 16.98
CA ARG A 131 16.37 -10.05 16.40
C ARG A 131 15.75 -11.34 15.88
N VAL A 132 14.64 -11.79 16.46
CA VAL A 132 13.90 -12.97 16.00
C VAL A 132 13.52 -12.87 14.53
N ILE A 133 13.00 -11.71 14.09
CA ILE A 133 12.64 -11.56 12.68
C ILE A 133 13.85 -11.45 11.76
N VAL A 134 14.98 -10.88 12.24
CA VAL A 134 16.22 -10.79 11.46
C VAL A 134 16.77 -12.20 11.20
N VAL A 135 16.80 -13.08 12.23
CA VAL A 135 17.19 -14.49 12.08
C VAL A 135 16.24 -15.20 11.12
N LYS A 136 14.91 -15.00 11.28
CA LYS A 136 13.91 -15.64 10.41
C LYS A 136 13.99 -15.19 8.96
N LEU A 137 14.32 -13.93 8.70
CA LEU A 137 14.54 -13.43 7.33
C LEU A 137 15.81 -14.03 6.70
N ALA A 138 16.86 -14.24 7.48
CA ALA A 138 18.07 -14.91 7.01
C ALA A 138 17.81 -16.39 6.70
N ASP A 139 17.06 -17.09 7.54
CA ASP A 139 16.58 -18.45 7.30
C ASP A 139 15.74 -18.50 6.02
N ARG A 140 14.72 -17.66 5.89
CA ARG A 140 13.86 -17.59 4.71
C ARG A 140 14.66 -17.32 3.44
N LEU A 141 15.65 -16.44 3.50
CA LEU A 141 16.52 -16.12 2.37
C LEU A 141 17.33 -17.36 1.93
N HIS A 142 17.91 -18.10 2.87
CA HIS A 142 18.62 -19.34 2.53
C HIS A 142 17.66 -20.40 1.98
N ASN A 143 16.48 -20.56 2.56
CA ASN A 143 15.45 -21.47 2.06
C ASN A 143 15.02 -21.12 0.64
N MET A 144 14.89 -19.83 0.31
CA MET A 144 14.59 -19.36 -1.06
C MET A 144 15.72 -19.63 -2.05
N ARG A 145 16.99 -19.52 -1.63
CA ARG A 145 18.17 -19.85 -2.46
C ARG A 145 18.24 -21.34 -2.80
N THR A 146 17.76 -22.19 -1.90
CA THR A 146 17.79 -23.67 -2.05
C THR A 146 16.44 -24.26 -2.47
N LEU A 147 15.46 -23.42 -2.84
CA LEU A 147 14.07 -23.82 -3.08
C LEU A 147 13.90 -24.83 -4.23
N MET A 148 14.85 -24.85 -5.17
CA MET A 148 14.82 -25.72 -6.36
C MET A 148 14.83 -27.22 -6.07
N TYR A 149 15.25 -27.62 -4.87
CA TYR A 149 15.31 -29.03 -4.47
C TYR A 149 13.97 -29.58 -3.92
N LEU A 150 12.95 -28.73 -3.80
CA LEU A 150 11.62 -29.10 -3.35
C LEU A 150 10.66 -29.34 -4.55
N ASP A 151 9.54 -30.05 -4.29
CA ASP A 151 8.47 -30.21 -5.27
C ASP A 151 7.86 -28.88 -5.69
N ARG A 152 7.39 -28.79 -6.93
CA ARG A 152 6.89 -27.55 -7.55
C ARG A 152 5.80 -26.87 -6.74
N ASP A 153 4.86 -27.62 -6.18
CA ASP A 153 3.75 -27.07 -5.41
C ASP A 153 4.23 -26.43 -4.11
N LYS A 154 5.19 -27.07 -3.43
CA LYS A 154 5.87 -26.50 -2.26
C LYS A 154 6.66 -25.25 -2.62
N GLN A 155 7.40 -25.28 -3.74
CA GLN A 155 8.12 -24.10 -4.23
C GLN A 155 7.18 -22.90 -4.39
N VAL A 156 6.03 -23.08 -5.07
CA VAL A 156 5.05 -22.01 -5.33
C VAL A 156 4.45 -21.48 -4.02
N LYS A 157 4.12 -22.38 -3.08
CA LYS A 157 3.56 -22.00 -1.78
C LYS A 157 4.53 -21.13 -0.99
N ILE A 158 5.80 -21.56 -0.85
CA ILE A 158 6.85 -20.84 -0.13
C ILE A 158 7.17 -19.51 -0.81
N ALA A 159 7.26 -19.48 -2.15
CA ALA A 159 7.52 -18.27 -2.89
C ALA A 159 6.39 -17.24 -2.74
N LYS A 160 5.13 -17.69 -2.74
CA LYS A 160 3.97 -16.82 -2.52
C LYS A 160 3.97 -16.21 -1.12
N GLU A 161 4.17 -17.03 -0.09
CA GLU A 161 4.27 -16.58 1.30
C GLU A 161 5.42 -15.58 1.47
N THR A 162 6.57 -15.84 0.82
CA THR A 162 7.72 -14.93 0.84
C THR A 162 7.37 -13.56 0.24
N LEU A 163 6.66 -13.50 -0.89
CA LEU A 163 6.23 -12.23 -1.51
C LEU A 163 5.15 -11.50 -0.70
N GLU A 164 4.25 -12.24 -0.05
CA GLU A 164 3.10 -11.65 0.64
C GLU A 164 3.42 -11.23 2.08
N ILE A 165 4.41 -11.85 2.74
CA ILE A 165 4.69 -11.63 4.16
C ILE A 165 6.15 -11.21 4.40
N TYR A 166 7.13 -12.06 4.07
CA TYR A 166 8.52 -11.85 4.48
C TYR A 166 9.23 -10.71 3.74
N ALA A 167 9.04 -10.59 2.42
CA ALA A 167 9.63 -9.53 1.66
C ALA A 167 9.12 -8.13 2.09
N PRO A 168 7.80 -7.93 2.29
CA PRO A 168 7.28 -6.68 2.85
C PRO A 168 7.84 -6.33 4.22
N ILE A 169 7.95 -7.30 5.13
CA ILE A 169 8.54 -7.08 6.45
C ILE A 169 10.01 -6.67 6.34
N ALA A 170 10.80 -7.37 5.52
CA ALA A 170 12.18 -6.98 5.26
C ALA A 170 12.30 -5.54 4.73
N HIS A 171 11.39 -5.12 3.86
CA HIS A 171 11.30 -3.74 3.37
C HIS A 171 10.95 -2.75 4.50
N ARG A 172 9.97 -3.07 5.35
CA ARG A 172 9.51 -2.21 6.45
C ARG A 172 10.59 -1.97 7.50
N ILE A 173 11.38 -2.99 7.82
CA ILE A 173 12.52 -2.85 8.73
C ILE A 173 13.81 -2.39 8.04
N GLY A 174 13.74 -2.01 6.75
CA GLY A 174 14.82 -1.41 5.99
C GLY A 174 15.89 -2.37 5.47
N MET A 175 15.73 -3.70 5.62
CA MET A 175 16.68 -4.73 5.12
C MET A 175 16.55 -4.89 3.60
N ASN A 176 16.90 -3.85 2.85
CA ASN A 176 16.60 -3.77 1.42
C ASN A 176 17.37 -4.80 0.57
N ASN A 177 18.55 -5.23 0.97
CA ASN A 177 19.29 -6.29 0.27
C ASN A 177 18.52 -7.61 0.35
N VAL A 178 18.07 -7.99 1.55
CA VAL A 178 17.26 -9.20 1.78
C VAL A 178 15.93 -9.08 1.04
N TYR A 179 15.24 -7.94 1.17
CA TYR A 179 13.98 -7.66 0.50
C TYR A 179 14.04 -7.90 -1.01
N ARG A 180 15.02 -7.29 -1.68
CA ARG A 180 15.16 -7.38 -3.12
C ARG A 180 15.50 -8.78 -3.60
N GLU A 181 16.38 -9.49 -2.87
CA GLU A 181 16.74 -10.85 -3.23
C GLU A 181 15.56 -11.80 -3.02
N LEU A 182 14.80 -11.66 -1.94
CA LEU A 182 13.57 -12.43 -1.70
C LEU A 182 12.54 -12.21 -2.81
N GLU A 183 12.33 -10.95 -3.24
CA GLU A 183 11.42 -10.64 -4.35
C GLU A 183 11.87 -11.28 -5.67
N ASP A 184 13.14 -11.17 -6.04
CA ASP A 184 13.67 -11.72 -7.29
C ASP A 184 13.62 -13.26 -7.31
N LEU A 185 14.00 -13.92 -6.21
CA LEU A 185 13.92 -15.37 -6.10
C LEU A 185 12.48 -15.88 -6.17
N ALA A 186 11.57 -15.22 -5.45
CA ALA A 186 10.16 -15.59 -5.47
C ALA A 186 9.52 -15.32 -6.85
N PHE A 187 9.87 -14.22 -7.50
CA PHE A 187 9.40 -13.91 -8.85
C PHE A 187 9.84 -14.95 -9.87
N LYS A 188 11.10 -15.40 -9.79
CA LYS A 188 11.63 -16.48 -10.64
C LYS A 188 10.83 -17.77 -10.51
N VAL A 189 10.41 -18.11 -9.30
CA VAL A 189 9.61 -19.31 -9.03
C VAL A 189 8.16 -19.12 -9.45
N MET A 190 7.52 -18.00 -9.11
CA MET A 190 6.11 -17.74 -9.40
C MET A 190 5.82 -17.54 -10.88
N TYR A 191 6.71 -16.85 -11.61
CA TYR A 191 6.51 -16.44 -12.99
C TYR A 191 7.75 -16.70 -13.86
N PRO A 192 8.21 -17.97 -14.03
CA PRO A 192 9.49 -18.32 -14.67
C PRO A 192 9.61 -17.76 -16.09
N LYS A 193 8.58 -17.92 -16.92
CA LYS A 193 8.58 -17.41 -18.30
C LYS A 193 8.71 -15.88 -18.38
N ARG A 194 8.07 -15.16 -17.44
CA ARG A 194 8.17 -13.68 -17.38
C ARG A 194 9.55 -13.25 -16.91
N TYR A 195 10.09 -13.93 -15.89
CA TYR A 195 11.44 -13.71 -15.41
C TYR A 195 12.49 -13.90 -16.51
N GLU A 196 12.42 -15.00 -17.26
CA GLU A 196 13.33 -15.29 -18.37
C GLU A 196 13.25 -14.24 -19.48
N ARG A 197 12.04 -13.87 -19.91
CA ARG A 197 11.83 -12.83 -20.94
C ARG A 197 12.38 -11.48 -20.50
N LEU A 198 12.11 -11.04 -19.27
CA LEU A 198 12.62 -9.78 -18.76
C LEU A 198 14.14 -9.81 -18.59
N THR A 199 14.70 -10.91 -18.10
CA THR A 199 16.15 -11.07 -17.98
C THR A 199 16.83 -11.03 -19.36
N ALA A 200 16.24 -11.66 -20.37
CA ALA A 200 16.74 -11.61 -21.75
C ALA A 200 16.66 -10.18 -22.34
N ALA A 201 15.55 -9.46 -22.10
CA ALA A 201 15.37 -8.08 -22.55
C ALA A 201 16.39 -7.12 -21.90
N VAL A 202 16.60 -7.25 -20.57
CA VAL A 202 17.62 -6.48 -19.85
C VAL A 202 19.02 -6.78 -20.38
N LYS A 203 19.35 -8.07 -20.60
CA LYS A 203 20.66 -8.49 -21.18
C LYS A 203 20.87 -7.94 -22.59
N LYS A 204 19.84 -7.96 -23.45
CA LYS A 204 19.92 -7.45 -24.84
C LYS A 204 20.23 -5.95 -24.87
N ASN A 205 19.62 -5.18 -23.97
CA ASN A 205 19.84 -3.73 -23.88
C ASN A 205 21.13 -3.35 -23.15
N ARG A 206 21.79 -4.31 -22.49
CA ARG A 206 22.98 -4.09 -21.63
C ARG A 206 24.19 -3.51 -22.37
N GLY A 207 24.44 -3.91 -23.62
CA GLY A 207 25.72 -3.63 -24.30
C GLY A 207 25.96 -2.14 -24.59
N GLY A 208 24.96 -1.42 -25.08
CA GLY A 208 25.08 0.01 -25.40
C GLY A 208 24.99 0.90 -24.15
N GLN A 209 24.12 0.55 -23.23
CA GLN A 209 23.83 1.35 -22.05
C GLN A 209 24.94 1.25 -20.99
N LYS A 210 25.54 0.09 -20.79
CA LYS A 210 26.67 -0.10 -19.85
C LYS A 210 27.89 0.78 -20.24
N ARG A 211 28.17 0.90 -21.55
CA ARG A 211 29.26 1.79 -22.03
C ARG A 211 28.96 3.26 -21.72
N THR A 212 27.70 3.68 -21.89
CA THR A 212 27.25 5.04 -21.60
C THR A 212 27.33 5.33 -20.10
N LEU A 213 26.86 4.41 -19.24
CA LEU A 213 26.97 4.53 -17.78
C LEU A 213 28.42 4.62 -17.31
N ASN A 214 29.31 3.78 -17.84
CA ASN A 214 30.73 3.82 -17.49
C ASN A 214 31.37 5.17 -17.89
N LYS A 215 30.94 5.80 -18.99
CA LYS A 215 31.41 7.14 -19.37
C LYS A 215 30.90 8.19 -18.39
N ILE A 216 29.60 8.19 -18.07
CA ILE A 216 29.01 9.10 -17.09
C ILE A 216 29.68 8.93 -15.72
N GLN A 217 29.90 7.69 -15.29
CA GLN A 217 30.58 7.39 -14.03
C GLN A 217 32.01 7.97 -13.97
N LYS A 218 32.80 7.81 -15.06
CA LYS A 218 34.14 8.37 -15.16
C LYS A 218 34.12 9.91 -15.14
N GLU A 219 33.19 10.52 -15.86
CA GLU A 219 33.02 11.97 -15.92
C GLU A 219 32.63 12.56 -14.57
N LEU A 220 31.67 11.92 -13.86
CA LEU A 220 31.29 12.31 -12.51
C LEU A 220 32.43 12.14 -11.52
N ASN A 221 33.15 11.02 -11.53
CA ASN A 221 34.30 10.80 -10.65
C ASN A 221 35.36 11.88 -10.84
N LYS A 222 35.70 12.20 -12.10
CA LYS A 222 36.68 13.25 -12.43
C LYS A 222 36.19 14.61 -11.90
N LYS A 223 34.94 14.99 -12.18
CA LYS A 223 34.36 16.27 -11.76
C LYS A 223 34.36 16.43 -10.25
N LEU A 224 33.96 15.39 -9.50
CA LEU A 224 33.91 15.42 -8.04
C LEU A 224 35.30 15.50 -7.42
N LEU A 225 36.26 14.77 -8.00
CA LEU A 225 37.66 14.82 -7.59
C LEU A 225 38.27 16.25 -7.80
N ASP A 226 38.03 16.84 -8.99
CA ASP A 226 38.47 18.21 -9.31
C ASP A 226 37.88 19.27 -8.37
N GLN A 227 36.73 18.98 -7.73
CA GLN A 227 36.06 19.86 -6.75
C GLN A 227 36.40 19.52 -5.30
N GLY A 228 37.35 18.61 -5.07
CA GLY A 228 37.79 18.21 -3.73
C GLY A 228 36.70 17.46 -2.94
N ILE A 229 35.77 16.78 -3.60
CA ILE A 229 34.73 15.96 -2.95
C ILE A 229 35.15 14.50 -3.04
N PRO A 230 35.55 13.86 -1.91
CA PRO A 230 35.79 12.42 -1.87
C PRO A 230 34.50 11.68 -2.18
N ALA A 231 34.46 10.95 -3.28
CA ALA A 231 33.26 10.25 -3.71
C ALA A 231 33.58 8.90 -4.34
N VAL A 232 32.73 7.90 -4.06
CA VAL A 232 32.70 6.62 -4.75
C VAL A 232 31.47 6.59 -5.66
N VAL A 233 31.67 6.51 -6.96
CA VAL A 233 30.60 6.51 -7.96
C VAL A 233 30.42 5.10 -8.51
N GLU A 234 29.25 4.50 -8.29
CA GLU A 234 28.93 3.14 -8.70
C GLU A 234 27.70 3.11 -9.59
N GLY A 235 27.80 2.37 -10.71
CA GLY A 235 26.65 2.06 -11.53
C GLY A 235 25.85 0.91 -10.91
N ARG A 236 24.51 1.06 -10.81
CA ARG A 236 23.61 0.07 -10.25
C ARG A 236 22.56 -0.37 -11.25
N GLU A 237 22.37 -1.66 -11.38
CA GLU A 237 21.25 -2.24 -12.14
C GLU A 237 20.05 -2.45 -11.19
N LYS A 238 18.85 -2.19 -11.68
CA LYS A 238 17.62 -2.46 -10.91
C LYS A 238 17.27 -3.94 -10.98
N HIS A 239 16.70 -4.43 -9.89
CA HIS A 239 16.23 -5.80 -9.77
C HIS A 239 15.08 -6.10 -10.74
N ILE A 240 15.04 -7.32 -11.26
CA ILE A 240 14.08 -7.75 -12.31
C ILE A 240 12.63 -7.61 -11.82
N TYR A 241 12.34 -8.00 -10.59
CA TYR A 241 10.99 -7.84 -10.03
C TYR A 241 10.57 -6.37 -9.90
N SER A 242 11.49 -5.48 -9.52
CA SER A 242 11.20 -4.04 -9.45
C SER A 242 10.82 -3.46 -10.81
N ILE A 243 11.46 -3.93 -11.90
CA ILE A 243 11.09 -3.57 -13.27
C ILE A 243 9.70 -4.10 -13.60
N TYR A 244 9.43 -5.39 -13.32
CA TYR A 244 8.13 -6.02 -13.56
C TYR A 244 6.99 -5.30 -12.81
N ARG A 245 7.21 -4.94 -11.53
CA ARG A 245 6.23 -4.21 -10.72
C ARG A 245 5.90 -2.85 -11.32
N LYS A 246 6.91 -2.09 -11.78
CA LYS A 246 6.69 -0.80 -12.46
C LYS A 246 5.93 -0.96 -13.78
N MET A 247 6.25 -2.00 -14.58
CA MET A 247 5.49 -2.32 -15.80
C MET A 247 4.02 -2.57 -15.49
N LYS A 248 3.75 -3.38 -14.46
CA LYS A 248 2.38 -3.73 -14.04
C LYS A 248 1.61 -2.53 -13.50
N GLN A 249 2.22 -1.73 -12.62
CA GLN A 249 1.57 -0.58 -11.97
C GLN A 249 1.29 0.56 -12.96
N ARG A 250 2.21 0.81 -13.90
CA ARG A 250 2.08 1.91 -14.85
C ARG A 250 1.50 1.52 -16.19
N HIS A 251 1.15 0.24 -16.39
CA HIS A 251 0.69 -0.34 -17.66
C HIS A 251 1.59 0.00 -18.86
N ARG A 252 2.93 0.02 -18.62
CA ARG A 252 3.94 0.38 -19.61
C ARG A 252 4.72 -0.85 -20.09
N SER A 253 5.16 -0.79 -21.35
CA SER A 253 6.10 -1.79 -21.90
C SER A 253 7.50 -1.65 -21.30
N PHE A 254 8.35 -2.66 -21.46
CA PHE A 254 9.74 -2.60 -20.98
C PHE A 254 10.53 -1.45 -21.63
N GLU A 255 10.26 -1.13 -22.89
CA GLU A 255 10.93 -0.07 -23.66
C GLU A 255 10.60 1.33 -23.13
N GLU A 256 9.42 1.50 -22.55
CA GLU A 256 8.97 2.75 -21.93
C GLU A 256 9.49 2.94 -20.51
N ILE A 257 10.04 1.89 -19.89
CA ILE A 257 10.69 1.97 -18.58
C ILE A 257 12.14 2.41 -18.76
N MET A 258 12.32 3.71 -18.90
CA MET A 258 13.63 4.36 -19.05
C MET A 258 14.54 4.26 -17.81
N ASP A 259 14.10 3.60 -16.74
CA ASP A 259 14.65 3.72 -15.39
C ASP A 259 15.31 2.39 -14.94
N VAL A 260 15.97 1.71 -15.87
CA VAL A 260 16.62 0.41 -15.61
C VAL A 260 17.97 0.58 -14.91
N TYR A 261 18.61 1.74 -15.08
CA TYR A 261 19.95 2.02 -14.57
C TYR A 261 19.94 3.22 -13.64
N ALA A 262 20.68 3.11 -12.56
CA ALA A 262 20.91 4.17 -11.60
C ALA A 262 22.40 4.32 -11.31
N ILE A 263 22.81 5.52 -10.94
CA ILE A 263 24.16 5.79 -10.43
C ILE A 263 24.01 6.07 -8.94
N LYS A 264 24.81 5.37 -8.14
CA LYS A 264 24.94 5.59 -6.70
C LYS A 264 26.24 6.35 -6.45
N ILE A 265 26.17 7.44 -5.71
CA ILE A 265 27.31 8.25 -5.32
C ILE A 265 27.36 8.25 -3.80
N ILE A 266 28.48 7.78 -3.26
CA ILE A 266 28.75 7.77 -1.83
C ILE A 266 29.78 8.84 -1.53
N VAL A 267 29.44 9.75 -0.63
CA VAL A 267 30.31 10.84 -0.16
C VAL A 267 30.53 10.75 1.34
N ASP A 268 31.40 11.55 1.88
CA ASP A 268 31.83 11.54 3.30
C ASP A 268 30.82 12.21 4.24
N THR A 269 30.22 13.34 3.82
CA THR A 269 29.35 14.16 4.70
C THR A 269 28.01 14.49 4.05
N PRO A 270 26.94 14.76 4.85
CA PRO A 270 25.66 15.23 4.33
C PRO A 270 25.78 16.53 3.52
N GLU A 271 26.65 17.46 3.91
CA GLU A 271 26.91 18.70 3.17
C GLU A 271 27.45 18.40 1.77
N ASN A 272 28.36 17.44 1.66
CA ASN A 272 28.88 17.02 0.37
C ASN A 272 27.83 16.31 -0.49
N CYS A 273 26.75 15.75 0.08
CA CYS A 273 25.61 15.29 -0.71
C CYS A 273 24.95 16.46 -1.47
N TYR A 274 24.71 17.58 -0.79
CA TYR A 274 24.09 18.77 -1.41
C TYR A 274 25.04 19.49 -2.38
N ARG A 275 26.34 19.54 -2.10
CA ARG A 275 27.33 20.06 -3.05
C ARG A 275 27.41 19.21 -4.31
N THR A 276 27.39 17.90 -4.16
CA THR A 276 27.43 16.92 -5.26
C THR A 276 26.26 17.09 -6.22
N ILE A 277 25.02 17.30 -5.72
CA ILE A 277 23.87 17.48 -6.62
C ILE A 277 24.00 18.76 -7.47
N GLY A 278 24.53 19.84 -6.91
CA GLY A 278 24.82 21.07 -7.66
C GLY A 278 25.80 20.83 -8.80
N HIS A 279 26.87 20.06 -8.57
CA HIS A 279 27.82 19.70 -9.61
C HIS A 279 27.22 18.77 -10.67
N ILE A 280 26.36 17.84 -10.28
CA ILE A 280 25.67 16.94 -11.24
C ILE A 280 24.73 17.75 -12.14
N HIS A 281 23.94 18.66 -11.59
CA HIS A 281 23.02 19.51 -12.35
C HIS A 281 23.75 20.54 -13.26
N SER A 282 24.99 20.88 -12.91
CA SER A 282 25.83 21.70 -13.79
C SER A 282 26.38 20.92 -15.02
N LEU A 283 26.55 19.59 -14.90
CA LEU A 283 27.00 18.72 -15.99
C LEU A 283 25.83 18.20 -16.85
N TYR A 284 24.72 17.87 -16.20
CA TYR A 284 23.56 17.23 -16.82
C TYR A 284 22.27 17.93 -16.44
N LYS A 285 21.38 18.16 -17.41
CA LYS A 285 20.10 18.81 -17.17
C LYS A 285 19.21 17.92 -16.30
N PRO A 286 18.69 18.44 -15.16
CA PRO A 286 17.73 17.70 -14.35
C PRO A 286 16.39 17.52 -15.08
N VAL A 287 15.72 16.40 -14.81
CA VAL A 287 14.35 16.13 -15.27
C VAL A 287 13.39 16.70 -14.22
N GLU A 288 12.48 17.58 -14.64
CA GLU A 288 11.51 18.23 -13.78
C GLU A 288 10.67 17.21 -13.00
N GLY A 289 10.38 17.51 -11.71
CA GLY A 289 9.60 16.64 -10.82
C GLY A 289 10.32 15.34 -10.39
N ARG A 290 11.60 15.15 -10.76
CA ARG A 290 12.38 13.95 -10.40
C ARG A 290 13.34 14.15 -9.25
N PHE A 291 13.43 15.34 -8.69
CA PHE A 291 14.22 15.60 -7.49
C PHE A 291 13.43 15.20 -6.23
N LYS A 292 14.09 14.47 -5.32
CA LYS A 292 13.53 14.09 -4.02
C LYS A 292 14.63 14.15 -2.97
N ASP A 293 14.38 14.85 -1.89
CA ASP A 293 15.27 14.97 -0.75
C ASP A 293 14.80 14.08 0.40
N TYR A 294 15.39 12.90 0.50
CA TYR A 294 15.18 11.97 1.61
C TYR A 294 16.26 12.11 2.71
N ILE A 295 17.17 13.10 2.62
CA ILE A 295 18.07 13.45 3.74
C ILE A 295 17.31 14.35 4.70
N ALA A 296 16.70 15.42 4.18
CA ALA A 296 15.87 16.33 4.98
C ALA A 296 14.59 15.65 5.49
N ILE A 297 13.99 14.76 4.69
CA ILE A 297 12.74 14.04 5.00
C ILE A 297 12.98 12.54 4.82
N PRO A 298 13.55 11.84 5.84
CA PRO A 298 13.81 10.41 5.76
C PRO A 298 12.52 9.60 5.65
N LYS A 299 12.55 8.50 4.90
CA LYS A 299 11.42 7.57 4.83
C LYS A 299 11.14 6.90 6.18
N SER A 300 9.93 6.31 6.33
CA SER A 300 9.51 5.57 7.53
C SER A 300 10.47 4.45 7.93
N ASN A 301 11.08 3.78 6.96
CA ASN A 301 12.08 2.74 7.17
C ASN A 301 13.51 3.28 7.44
N GLY A 302 13.66 4.60 7.65
CA GLY A 302 14.94 5.24 7.92
C GLY A 302 15.82 5.48 6.68
N TYR A 303 15.34 5.24 5.48
CA TYR A 303 16.08 5.48 4.24
C TYR A 303 16.35 6.96 4.03
N GLN A 304 17.62 7.32 3.78
CA GLN A 304 18.10 8.67 3.48
C GLN A 304 18.93 8.67 2.19
N SER A 305 18.66 9.61 1.30
CA SER A 305 19.41 9.86 0.07
C SER A 305 18.86 11.08 -0.66
N LEU A 306 19.67 11.81 -1.43
CA LEU A 306 19.17 12.70 -2.46
C LEU A 306 18.93 11.88 -3.73
N HIS A 307 17.77 12.05 -4.35
CA HIS A 307 17.46 11.45 -5.64
C HIS A 307 17.27 12.54 -6.68
N THR A 308 17.87 12.36 -7.85
CA THR A 308 17.58 13.20 -9.01
C THR A 308 17.58 12.39 -10.27
N GLY A 309 16.72 12.75 -11.21
CA GLY A 309 16.75 12.23 -12.57
C GLY A 309 17.47 13.26 -13.46
N VAL A 310 18.45 12.83 -14.23
CA VAL A 310 19.17 13.71 -15.16
C VAL A 310 19.14 13.15 -16.58
N VAL A 311 19.20 14.04 -17.56
CA VAL A 311 19.39 13.66 -18.97
C VAL A 311 20.88 13.52 -19.23
N GLY A 312 21.34 12.28 -19.25
CA GLY A 312 22.75 11.95 -19.49
C GLY A 312 23.15 11.99 -20.97
N LEU A 313 24.31 11.42 -21.27
CA LEU A 313 24.86 11.37 -22.63
C LEU A 313 23.86 10.73 -23.61
N LYS A 314 23.72 11.30 -24.81
CA LYS A 314 22.80 10.88 -25.88
C LYS A 314 21.30 10.96 -25.53
N GLY A 315 20.92 11.84 -24.59
CA GLY A 315 19.52 11.98 -24.17
C GLY A 315 19.01 10.86 -23.26
N PHE A 316 19.90 10.00 -22.75
CA PHE A 316 19.52 8.87 -21.92
C PHE A 316 19.24 9.33 -20.47
N PRO A 317 18.01 9.12 -19.94
CA PRO A 317 17.68 9.49 -18.58
C PRO A 317 18.35 8.53 -17.58
N VAL A 318 19.02 9.11 -16.56
CA VAL A 318 19.70 8.36 -15.52
C VAL A 318 19.20 8.84 -14.17
N GLU A 319 18.84 7.92 -13.30
CA GLU A 319 18.56 8.21 -11.88
C GLU A 319 19.89 8.26 -11.11
N VAL A 320 20.12 9.33 -10.36
CA VAL A 320 21.28 9.46 -9.50
C VAL A 320 20.83 9.50 -8.04
N GLN A 321 21.48 8.68 -7.21
CA GLN A 321 21.25 8.58 -5.77
C GLN A 321 22.53 9.00 -5.05
N ILE A 322 22.44 10.00 -4.20
CA ILE A 322 23.58 10.56 -3.47
C ILE A 322 23.36 10.37 -1.98
N LYS A 323 24.32 9.83 -1.27
CA LYS A 323 24.23 9.53 0.17
C LYS A 323 25.61 9.41 0.80
N THR A 324 25.70 9.45 2.12
CA THR A 324 26.93 9.13 2.85
C THR A 324 27.10 7.61 2.98
N GLN A 325 28.29 7.17 3.45
CA GLN A 325 28.51 5.75 3.73
C GLN A 325 27.53 5.24 4.80
N GLU A 326 27.33 6.00 5.88
CA GLU A 326 26.37 5.66 6.93
C GLU A 326 24.94 5.53 6.40
N MET A 327 24.48 6.49 5.60
CA MET A 327 23.16 6.41 4.93
C MET A 327 23.07 5.23 3.98
N ASN A 328 24.19 4.85 3.33
CA ASN A 328 24.20 3.68 2.45
C ASN A 328 24.05 2.38 3.25
N ASP A 329 24.79 2.24 4.34
CA ASP A 329 24.74 1.05 5.20
C ASP A 329 23.34 0.92 5.83
N MET A 330 22.75 2.03 6.25
CA MET A 330 21.38 2.12 6.71
C MET A 330 20.38 1.73 5.62
N ALA A 331 20.58 2.21 4.39
CA ALA A 331 19.72 1.92 3.26
C ALA A 331 19.77 0.46 2.79
N GLU A 332 20.89 -0.22 2.97
CA GLU A 332 21.07 -1.62 2.55
C GLU A 332 20.68 -2.62 3.64
N ASN A 333 21.01 -2.33 4.90
CA ASN A 333 20.90 -3.26 6.02
C ASN A 333 19.78 -2.90 7.03
N GLY A 334 19.22 -1.69 6.94
CA GLY A 334 18.13 -1.22 7.79
C GLY A 334 18.45 -1.32 9.28
N ILE A 335 17.54 -1.94 10.03
CA ILE A 335 17.69 -2.11 11.49
C ILE A 335 18.96 -2.93 11.86
N ALA A 336 19.47 -3.77 10.96
CA ALA A 336 20.68 -4.53 11.20
C ALA A 336 21.96 -3.68 11.14
N SER A 337 21.92 -2.48 10.53
CA SER A 337 23.09 -1.58 10.46
C SER A 337 23.53 -1.04 11.82
N HIS A 338 22.61 -0.98 12.80
CA HIS A 338 22.94 -0.48 14.14
C HIS A 338 23.95 -1.35 14.90
N TRP A 339 24.03 -2.65 14.59
CA TRP A 339 25.08 -3.52 15.16
C TRP A 339 26.46 -3.23 14.54
N LEU A 340 26.49 -2.53 13.37
CA LEU A 340 27.73 -2.06 12.75
C LEU A 340 28.39 -0.88 13.53
N TYR A 341 27.57 -0.04 14.16
CA TYR A 341 28.04 1.19 14.82
C TYR A 341 27.66 1.19 16.32
N LYS A 342 28.46 0.53 17.16
CA LYS A 342 28.35 0.59 18.63
C LYS A 342 28.86 1.95 19.17
N SER A 343 28.31 3.09 18.77
CA SER A 343 28.64 4.38 19.34
C SER A 343 27.47 5.00 20.09
N GLY A 344 27.70 5.29 21.35
CA GLY A 344 26.83 5.55 22.48
C GLY A 344 25.88 6.76 22.46
N ASN A 345 25.36 7.22 21.35
CA ASN A 345 24.30 8.24 21.33
C ASN A 345 23.03 7.65 20.70
N GLN A 346 22.10 7.24 21.55
CA GLN A 346 20.72 6.91 21.15
C GLN A 346 20.00 8.21 20.77
N SER A 347 20.03 8.56 19.49
CA SER A 347 19.12 9.57 18.97
C SER A 347 17.73 8.93 18.82
N ASP A 348 16.65 9.67 19.18
CA ASP A 348 15.24 9.25 19.06
C ASP A 348 14.82 8.85 17.63
N THR A 349 15.67 9.03 16.64
CA THR A 349 15.45 8.72 15.22
C THR A 349 16.04 7.39 14.77
N SER A 350 16.59 6.55 15.67
CA SER A 350 17.22 5.29 15.27
C SER A 350 16.21 4.33 14.63
N PRO A 351 16.57 3.57 13.58
CA PRO A 351 15.69 2.60 12.91
C PRO A 351 15.11 1.56 13.84
N GLN A 352 15.85 1.19 14.90
CA GLN A 352 15.36 0.25 15.90
C GLN A 352 14.18 0.81 16.69
N ILE A 353 14.24 2.09 17.08
CA ILE A 353 13.12 2.75 17.77
C ILE A 353 11.92 2.82 16.84
N LYS A 354 12.11 3.17 15.57
CA LYS A 354 11.04 3.18 14.56
C LYS A 354 10.43 1.79 14.36
N ALA A 355 11.26 0.76 14.24
CA ALA A 355 10.78 -0.62 14.09
C ALA A 355 10.05 -1.12 15.35
N ARG A 356 10.56 -0.80 16.57
CA ARG A 356 9.87 -1.12 17.83
C ARG A 356 8.53 -0.39 17.95
N ARG A 357 8.46 0.90 17.61
CA ARG A 357 7.19 1.65 17.58
C ARG A 357 6.20 1.05 16.59
N TRP A 358 6.67 0.64 15.43
CA TRP A 358 5.84 -0.05 14.46
C TRP A 358 5.28 -1.36 14.98
N VAL A 359 6.12 -2.21 15.58
CA VAL A 359 5.67 -3.47 16.19
C VAL A 359 4.70 -3.23 17.36
N ALA A 360 4.96 -2.22 18.20
CA ALA A 360 4.03 -1.83 19.26
C ALA A 360 2.67 -1.39 18.72
N GLY A 361 2.66 -0.60 17.62
CA GLY A 361 1.42 -0.24 16.92
C GLY A 361 0.64 -1.45 16.38
N LEU A 362 1.33 -2.48 15.87
CA LEU A 362 0.69 -3.72 15.44
C LEU A 362 0.07 -4.50 16.61
N LEU A 363 0.68 -4.44 17.80
CA LEU A 363 0.11 -5.07 19.01
C LEU A 363 -1.14 -4.34 19.51
N GLU A 364 -1.10 -3.00 19.54
CA GLU A 364 -2.29 -2.18 19.88
C GLU A 364 -3.44 -2.45 18.89
N MET A 365 -3.14 -2.61 17.60
CA MET A 365 -4.14 -3.00 16.61
C MET A 365 -4.79 -4.33 16.98
N ARG A 366 -4.02 -5.35 17.39
CA ARG A 366 -4.54 -6.67 17.74
C ARG A 366 -5.57 -6.63 18.84
N GLU A 367 -5.35 -5.83 19.89
CA GLU A 367 -6.26 -5.72 21.03
C GLU A 367 -7.61 -5.10 20.65
N ASN A 368 -7.65 -4.36 19.55
CA ASN A 368 -8.81 -3.58 19.11
C ASN A 368 -9.63 -4.23 17.98
N TYR A 369 -9.19 -5.38 17.42
CA TYR A 369 -9.93 -6.08 16.37
C TYR A 369 -10.66 -7.30 16.90
N GLU A 370 -11.97 -7.39 16.63
CA GLU A 370 -12.82 -8.54 16.97
C GLU A 370 -12.65 -9.69 15.95
N SER A 371 -12.26 -9.38 14.68
CA SER A 371 -12.05 -10.39 13.64
C SER A 371 -10.61 -10.47 13.20
N THR A 372 -10.17 -11.71 12.99
CA THR A 372 -8.83 -12.06 12.54
C THR A 372 -8.56 -11.58 11.10
N GLU A 373 -9.61 -11.54 10.26
CA GLU A 373 -9.53 -11.09 8.87
C GLU A 373 -9.28 -9.59 8.76
N GLU A 374 -9.98 -8.77 9.55
CA GLU A 374 -9.76 -7.32 9.62
C GLU A 374 -8.35 -6.97 10.10
N PHE A 375 -7.82 -7.74 11.06
CA PHE A 375 -6.45 -7.58 11.52
C PHE A 375 -5.45 -7.79 10.38
N ILE A 376 -5.61 -8.86 9.56
CA ILE A 376 -4.72 -9.13 8.41
C ILE A 376 -4.79 -8.00 7.40
N GLU A 377 -5.97 -7.53 7.02
CA GLU A 377 -6.12 -6.44 6.05
C GLU A 377 -5.46 -5.16 6.55
N SER A 378 -5.63 -4.85 7.82
CA SER A 378 -5.00 -3.69 8.44
C SER A 378 -3.47 -3.81 8.47
N VAL A 379 -2.94 -4.97 8.85
CA VAL A 379 -1.48 -5.21 8.84
C VAL A 379 -0.94 -5.18 7.43
N LYS A 380 -1.61 -5.78 6.44
CA LYS A 380 -1.20 -5.69 5.02
C LYS A 380 -1.17 -4.23 4.54
N THR A 381 -2.16 -3.43 4.90
CA THR A 381 -2.22 -2.01 4.54
C THR A 381 -1.07 -1.22 5.19
N ASP A 382 -0.73 -1.53 6.43
CA ASP A 382 0.38 -0.88 7.16
C ASP A 382 1.77 -1.33 6.69
N ILE A 383 1.91 -2.57 6.22
CA ILE A 383 3.17 -3.08 5.66
C ILE A 383 3.48 -2.50 4.27
N PHE A 384 2.47 -2.11 3.47
CA PHE A 384 2.60 -1.59 2.10
C PHE A 384 2.06 -0.16 1.92
N PRO A 385 2.42 0.84 2.71
CA PRO A 385 1.94 2.18 2.46
C PRO A 385 2.61 2.75 1.20
N ASP A 386 1.79 3.21 0.26
CA ASP A 386 2.21 4.33 -0.59
C ASP A 386 2.24 5.55 0.34
N GLU A 387 3.42 6.02 0.70
CA GLU A 387 3.60 7.09 1.70
C GLU A 387 3.35 8.46 1.07
N ILE A 388 2.57 9.28 1.76
CA ILE A 388 2.40 10.69 1.47
C ILE A 388 2.92 11.53 2.64
N TYR A 389 3.46 12.69 2.34
CA TYR A 389 3.99 13.63 3.32
C TYR A 389 3.18 14.92 3.27
N VAL A 390 2.49 15.23 4.36
CA VAL A 390 1.65 16.42 4.48
C VAL A 390 2.16 17.32 5.59
N PHE A 391 1.82 18.61 5.54
CA PHE A 391 2.32 19.61 6.47
C PHE A 391 1.23 20.06 7.44
N THR A 392 1.61 20.28 8.70
CA THR A 392 0.79 21.06 9.62
C THR A 392 0.92 22.56 9.29
N PRO A 393 0.01 23.43 9.76
CA PRO A 393 0.15 24.88 9.60
C PRO A 393 1.43 25.46 10.22
N ARG A 394 2.06 24.71 11.16
CA ARG A 394 3.34 25.07 11.79
C ARG A 394 4.56 24.62 10.99
N GLY A 395 4.35 23.93 9.84
CA GLY A 395 5.41 23.40 9.01
C GLY A 395 5.96 22.04 9.44
N GLU A 396 5.35 21.39 10.42
CA GLU A 396 5.72 20.01 10.80
C GLU A 396 5.25 19.03 9.72
N ILE A 397 6.10 18.06 9.42
CA ILE A 397 5.83 17.05 8.40
C ILE A 397 5.20 15.82 9.06
N ILE A 398 4.05 15.40 8.57
CA ILE A 398 3.37 14.18 9.00
C ILE A 398 3.36 13.20 7.83
N GLU A 399 3.93 12.02 8.08
CA GLU A 399 3.91 10.88 7.16
C GLU A 399 2.58 10.14 7.32
N MET A 400 1.93 9.83 6.21
CA MET A 400 0.66 9.12 6.17
C MET A 400 0.63 8.10 5.03
N SER A 401 -0.25 7.10 5.14
CA SER A 401 -0.48 6.14 4.06
C SER A 401 -1.17 6.80 2.87
N GLY A 402 -0.85 6.37 1.65
CA GLY A 402 -1.54 6.82 0.44
C GLY A 402 -3.04 6.58 0.52
N GLY A 403 -3.83 7.54 0.07
CA GLY A 403 -5.29 7.53 0.19
C GLY A 403 -5.83 8.00 1.54
N SER A 404 -4.97 8.33 2.52
CA SER A 404 -5.39 8.93 3.80
C SER A 404 -6.18 10.21 3.59
N THR A 405 -7.12 10.47 4.49
CA THR A 405 -8.04 11.59 4.47
C THR A 405 -7.73 12.60 5.58
N PRO A 406 -8.30 13.82 5.58
CA PRO A 406 -8.18 14.76 6.68
C PRO A 406 -8.58 14.21 8.04
N ILE A 407 -9.48 13.25 8.11
CA ILE A 407 -9.82 12.54 9.36
C ILE A 407 -8.63 11.70 9.83
N ASP A 408 -8.00 10.95 8.92
CA ASP A 408 -6.79 10.19 9.26
C ASP A 408 -5.68 11.10 9.78
N PHE A 409 -5.50 12.27 9.14
CA PHE A 409 -4.56 13.29 9.58
C PHE A 409 -4.89 13.83 10.98
N ALA A 410 -6.16 14.13 11.26
CA ALA A 410 -6.58 14.63 12.56
C ALA A 410 -6.22 13.65 13.70
N TYR A 411 -6.48 12.34 13.50
CA TYR A 411 -6.10 11.30 14.44
C TYR A 411 -4.60 11.01 14.48
N ALA A 412 -3.88 11.25 13.38
CA ALA A 412 -2.42 11.14 13.35
C ALA A 412 -1.76 12.21 14.21
N VAL A 413 -2.30 13.43 14.23
CA VAL A 413 -1.82 14.53 15.07
C VAL A 413 -2.13 14.23 16.54
N HIS A 414 -3.40 14.09 16.89
CA HIS A 414 -3.83 13.75 18.26
C HIS A 414 -5.24 13.18 18.26
N THR A 415 -5.51 12.21 19.14
CA THR A 415 -6.83 11.56 19.26
C THR A 415 -7.94 12.57 19.55
N ASP A 416 -7.69 13.55 20.44
CA ASP A 416 -8.66 14.59 20.78
C ASP A 416 -8.98 15.51 19.60
N ILE A 417 -7.96 15.85 18.78
CA ILE A 417 -8.18 16.63 17.54
C ILE A 417 -9.06 15.83 16.59
N GLY A 418 -8.83 14.52 16.47
CA GLY A 418 -9.68 13.61 15.72
C GLY A 418 -11.13 13.62 16.20
N HIS A 419 -11.35 13.43 17.52
CA HIS A 419 -12.70 13.41 18.08
C HIS A 419 -13.45 14.75 17.95
N HIS A 420 -12.75 15.86 17.99
CA HIS A 420 -13.35 17.21 17.91
C HIS A 420 -13.30 17.80 16.49
N CYS A 421 -12.88 17.04 15.49
CA CYS A 421 -12.79 17.48 14.10
C CYS A 421 -14.18 17.83 13.54
N ARG A 422 -14.34 19.07 13.04
CA ARG A 422 -15.57 19.53 12.39
C ARG A 422 -15.37 19.72 10.87
N ALA A 423 -14.26 20.32 10.48
CA ALA A 423 -13.94 20.65 9.11
C ALA A 423 -12.41 20.68 8.91
N CYS A 424 -11.97 20.75 7.68
CA CYS A 424 -10.54 20.93 7.38
C CYS A 424 -10.33 22.00 6.30
N ARG A 425 -9.11 22.55 6.28
CA ARG A 425 -8.60 23.34 5.16
C ARG A 425 -7.37 22.63 4.58
N ILE A 426 -7.37 22.49 3.27
CA ILE A 426 -6.22 22.00 2.50
C ILE A 426 -5.68 23.20 1.73
N ASN A 427 -4.40 23.54 1.94
CA ASN A 427 -3.77 24.72 1.33
C ASN A 427 -4.60 26.00 1.54
N LYS A 428 -5.08 26.21 2.78
CA LYS A 428 -5.92 27.34 3.23
C LYS A 428 -7.34 27.37 2.66
N ARG A 429 -7.79 26.39 1.85
CA ARG A 429 -9.14 26.28 1.29
C ARG A 429 -9.93 25.21 2.04
N LEU A 430 -11.21 25.48 2.36
CA LEU A 430 -12.10 24.47 2.94
C LEU A 430 -12.21 23.26 2.00
N ALA A 431 -12.10 22.07 2.56
CA ALA A 431 -12.17 20.81 1.83
C ALA A 431 -13.03 19.78 2.58
N PRO A 432 -13.64 18.82 1.87
CA PRO A 432 -14.34 17.70 2.49
C PRO A 432 -13.40 16.84 3.33
N LEU A 433 -13.90 16.30 4.46
CA LEU A 433 -13.13 15.42 5.34
C LEU A 433 -12.81 14.05 4.71
N SER A 434 -13.47 13.71 3.61
CA SER A 434 -13.33 12.44 2.88
C SER A 434 -12.39 12.49 1.67
N VAL A 435 -11.83 13.66 1.35
CA VAL A 435 -10.94 13.79 0.18
C VAL A 435 -9.60 13.10 0.46
N PRO A 436 -9.06 12.28 -0.46
CA PRO A 436 -7.72 11.75 -0.31
C PRO A 436 -6.67 12.87 -0.32
N LEU A 437 -5.71 12.79 0.60
CA LEU A 437 -4.61 13.74 0.72
C LEU A 437 -3.49 13.40 -0.26
N GLU A 438 -2.76 14.43 -0.69
CA GLU A 438 -1.60 14.33 -1.57
C GLU A 438 -0.34 14.89 -0.90
N SER A 439 0.82 14.38 -1.29
CA SER A 439 2.10 14.88 -0.77
C SER A 439 2.30 16.37 -1.07
N GLY A 440 2.79 17.11 -0.08
CA GLY A 440 3.07 18.55 -0.19
C GLY A 440 1.92 19.45 0.24
N GLN A 441 0.74 18.90 0.56
CA GLN A 441 -0.40 19.68 1.03
C GLN A 441 -0.22 20.12 2.50
N THR A 442 -0.67 21.33 2.81
CA THR A 442 -0.77 21.85 4.19
C THR A 442 -2.19 21.65 4.70
N ILE A 443 -2.33 20.93 5.82
CA ILE A 443 -3.63 20.52 6.37
C ILE A 443 -3.87 21.23 7.71
N GLU A 444 -4.97 21.96 7.80
CA GLU A 444 -5.45 22.59 9.03
C GLU A 444 -6.77 21.96 9.44
N ILE A 445 -6.84 21.40 10.66
CA ILE A 445 -8.06 20.83 11.23
C ILE A 445 -8.78 21.89 12.05
N LEU A 446 -10.05 22.08 11.76
CA LEU A 446 -10.94 22.97 12.52
C LEU A 446 -11.71 22.12 13.51
N THR A 447 -11.53 22.42 14.81
CA THR A 447 -12.14 21.67 15.91
C THR A 447 -13.30 22.39 16.57
N GLU A 448 -14.20 21.65 17.19
CA GLU A 448 -15.28 22.15 18.06
C GLU A 448 -15.08 21.73 19.51
N LYS A 449 -15.72 22.45 20.46
CA LYS A 449 -15.63 22.12 21.88
C LYS A 449 -16.30 20.79 22.26
N VAL A 450 -17.25 20.33 21.44
CA VAL A 450 -17.98 19.07 21.64
C VAL A 450 -17.48 18.06 20.62
N PRO A 451 -17.22 16.81 21.01
CA PRO A 451 -16.81 15.75 20.08
C PRO A 451 -17.84 15.60 18.95
N GLN A 452 -17.33 15.52 17.72
CA GLN A 452 -18.12 15.41 16.49
C GLN A 452 -17.95 14.04 15.80
N THR A 453 -17.31 13.07 16.48
CA THR A 453 -17.01 11.75 15.91
C THR A 453 -18.26 11.09 15.35
N SER A 454 -18.24 10.82 14.05
CA SER A 454 -19.35 10.21 13.31
C SER A 454 -19.02 8.77 12.88
N PRO A 455 -19.96 7.82 13.02
CA PRO A 455 -19.80 6.47 12.47
C PRO A 455 -19.53 6.48 10.95
N ALA A 456 -20.04 7.46 10.22
CA ALA A 456 -19.83 7.62 8.79
C ALA A 456 -18.34 7.81 8.43
N TRP A 457 -17.50 8.27 9.36
CA TRP A 457 -16.07 8.42 9.13
C TRP A 457 -15.35 7.08 8.89
N LEU A 458 -15.89 5.97 9.42
CA LEU A 458 -15.35 4.62 9.18
C LEU A 458 -15.38 4.22 7.70
N ASN A 459 -16.24 4.85 6.89
CA ASN A 459 -16.37 4.55 5.48
C ASN A 459 -15.21 5.11 4.63
N PHE A 460 -14.51 6.14 5.11
CA PHE A 460 -13.44 6.78 4.37
C PHE A 460 -12.12 6.96 5.15
N ALA A 461 -12.12 6.75 6.46
CA ALA A 461 -10.90 6.65 7.23
C ALA A 461 -10.13 5.39 6.80
N VAL A 462 -8.89 5.59 6.36
CA VAL A 462 -8.03 4.55 5.80
C VAL A 462 -7.10 3.99 6.87
N THR A 463 -6.57 4.88 7.74
CA THR A 463 -5.55 4.46 8.71
C THR A 463 -6.15 3.64 9.86
N PRO A 464 -5.48 2.55 10.26
CA PRO A 464 -5.92 1.74 11.40
C PRO A 464 -6.09 2.56 12.67
N ARG A 465 -5.19 3.53 12.93
CA ARG A 465 -5.26 4.41 14.10
C ARG A 465 -6.56 5.21 14.14
N ALA A 466 -6.94 5.85 13.03
CA ALA A 466 -8.19 6.61 12.96
C ALA A 466 -9.40 5.69 13.15
N ARG A 467 -9.45 4.57 12.41
CA ARG A 467 -10.56 3.60 12.50
C ARG A 467 -10.74 3.06 13.90
N ASN A 468 -9.65 2.67 14.57
CA ASN A 468 -9.70 2.15 15.94
C ASN A 468 -10.13 3.22 16.94
N SER A 469 -9.57 4.43 16.84
CA SER A 469 -9.96 5.53 17.74
C SER A 469 -11.45 5.89 17.57
N ILE A 470 -11.98 5.88 16.35
CA ILE A 470 -13.41 6.09 16.07
C ILE A 470 -14.25 4.96 16.68
N ARG A 471 -13.89 3.67 16.43
CA ARG A 471 -14.62 2.52 17.00
C ARG A 471 -14.61 2.54 18.52
N HIS A 472 -13.45 2.77 19.12
CA HIS A 472 -13.30 2.83 20.58
C HIS A 472 -14.14 3.96 21.19
N TYR A 473 -14.14 5.15 20.58
CA TYR A 473 -15.01 6.24 20.99
C TYR A 473 -16.49 5.85 20.94
N LEU A 474 -16.92 5.25 19.81
CA LEU A 474 -18.31 4.83 19.63
C LEU A 474 -18.72 3.71 20.60
N SER A 475 -17.84 2.75 20.88
CA SER A 475 -18.11 1.65 21.82
C SER A 475 -18.20 2.12 23.29
N ASN A 476 -17.47 3.17 23.63
CA ASN A 476 -17.47 3.76 24.99
C ASN A 476 -18.57 4.80 25.20
N LEU A 477 -19.36 5.15 24.19
CA LEU A 477 -20.52 6.00 24.35
C LEU A 477 -21.51 5.35 25.31
N LYS A 478 -21.86 6.06 26.41
CA LYS A 478 -22.91 5.59 27.29
C LYS A 478 -24.20 5.37 26.48
N THR A 479 -24.94 4.31 26.78
CA THR A 479 -26.18 3.93 26.07
C THR A 479 -27.15 5.11 25.87
N SER A 480 -27.20 6.04 26.83
CA SER A 480 -28.05 7.25 26.75
C SER A 480 -27.55 8.26 25.72
N GLU A 481 -26.21 8.39 25.55
CA GLU A 481 -25.59 9.29 24.57
C GLU A 481 -25.67 8.70 23.16
N ALA A 482 -25.42 7.39 23.02
CA ALA A 482 -25.63 6.68 21.79
C ALA A 482 -27.06 6.81 21.26
N ARG A 483 -28.08 6.68 22.15
CA ARG A 483 -29.49 6.89 21.80
C ARG A 483 -29.79 8.32 21.35
N LYS A 484 -29.26 9.33 22.05
CA LYS A 484 -29.43 10.74 21.66
C LYS A 484 -28.80 11.02 20.29
N PHE A 485 -27.61 10.48 20.07
CA PHE A 485 -26.88 10.65 18.82
C PHE A 485 -27.57 9.92 17.67
N GLY A 486 -27.99 8.66 17.86
CA GLY A 486 -28.74 7.89 16.85
C GLY A 486 -30.09 8.53 16.51
N LYS A 487 -30.77 9.15 17.52
CA LYS A 487 -31.98 9.94 17.27
C LYS A 487 -31.71 11.15 16.39
N LYS A 488 -30.63 11.91 16.65
CA LYS A 488 -30.23 13.05 15.84
C LYS A 488 -29.97 12.65 14.38
N LEU A 489 -29.25 11.54 14.17
CA LEU A 489 -28.95 11.00 12.83
C LEU A 489 -30.21 10.53 12.08
N LEU A 490 -31.13 9.84 12.80
CA LEU A 490 -32.38 9.38 12.21
C LEU A 490 -33.33 10.54 11.91
N ASP A 491 -33.48 11.50 12.83
CA ASP A 491 -34.30 12.71 12.65
C ASP A 491 -33.80 13.56 11.46
N GLN A 492 -32.47 13.69 11.30
CA GLN A 492 -31.86 14.37 10.17
C GLN A 492 -32.16 13.64 8.84
N SER A 493 -32.05 12.32 8.85
CA SER A 493 -32.32 11.49 7.66
C SER A 493 -33.80 11.51 7.25
N LEU A 494 -34.72 11.46 8.23
CA LEU A 494 -36.16 11.59 7.98
C LEU A 494 -36.54 13.02 7.60
N GLY A 495 -35.89 14.05 8.16
CA GLY A 495 -36.09 15.46 7.84
C GLY A 495 -35.77 15.77 6.36
N ASN A 496 -34.73 15.17 5.81
CA ASN A 496 -34.38 15.26 4.38
C ASN A 496 -35.48 14.65 3.48
N MET A 497 -36.36 13.82 4.04
CA MET A 497 -37.50 13.19 3.35
C MET A 497 -38.85 13.81 3.74
N ASN A 498 -38.82 15.01 4.38
CA ASN A 498 -39.97 15.75 4.88
C ASN A 498 -40.88 14.98 5.85
N ILE A 499 -40.33 14.04 6.61
CA ILE A 499 -41.05 13.24 7.60
C ILE A 499 -40.41 13.46 8.98
N LYS A 500 -41.23 13.57 10.02
CA LYS A 500 -40.75 13.61 11.39
C LYS A 500 -41.05 12.31 12.11
N LEU A 501 -40.09 11.78 12.89
CA LEU A 501 -40.26 10.54 13.63
C LEU A 501 -41.52 10.56 14.55
N ARG A 502 -41.94 11.74 14.98
CA ARG A 502 -43.14 11.94 15.84
C ARG A 502 -44.45 11.74 15.07
N GLU A 503 -44.46 11.87 13.77
CA GLU A 503 -45.65 11.77 12.91
C GLU A 503 -45.93 10.31 12.53
N ILE A 504 -45.04 9.36 12.86
CA ILE A 504 -45.21 7.95 12.57
C ILE A 504 -46.07 7.30 13.69
N GLU A 505 -47.12 6.62 13.27
CA GLU A 505 -48.03 5.91 14.20
C GLU A 505 -47.31 4.82 15.01
N LYS A 506 -47.61 4.71 16.30
CA LYS A 506 -46.94 3.74 17.19
C LYS A 506 -47.11 2.29 16.73
N ASN A 507 -48.22 1.95 16.07
CA ASN A 507 -48.47 0.61 15.58
C ASN A 507 -47.59 0.29 14.35
N ASP A 508 -47.44 1.22 13.45
CA ASP A 508 -46.60 1.08 12.26
C ASP A 508 -45.11 1.01 12.63
N LEU A 509 -44.70 1.83 13.59
CA LEU A 509 -43.35 1.77 14.15
C LEU A 509 -43.05 0.41 14.79
N LYS A 510 -43.99 -0.18 15.54
CA LYS A 510 -43.82 -1.51 16.12
C LYS A 510 -43.71 -2.60 15.04
N ARG A 511 -44.56 -2.55 14.00
CA ARG A 511 -44.51 -3.48 12.89
C ARG A 511 -43.20 -3.36 12.11
N PHE A 512 -42.74 -2.15 11.87
CA PHE A 512 -41.46 -1.89 11.22
C PHE A 512 -40.30 -2.48 12.06
N LEU A 513 -40.25 -2.21 13.36
CA LEU A 513 -39.22 -2.74 14.26
C LEU A 513 -39.19 -4.26 14.27
N SER A 514 -40.37 -4.92 14.26
CA SER A 514 -40.45 -6.38 14.15
C SER A 514 -39.94 -6.89 12.80
N ASN A 515 -40.20 -6.17 11.70
CA ASN A 515 -39.75 -6.53 10.35
C ASN A 515 -38.21 -6.47 10.22
N ILE A 516 -37.56 -5.52 10.87
CA ILE A 516 -36.09 -5.38 10.87
C ILE A 516 -35.40 -6.15 11.99
N GLY A 517 -36.17 -6.94 12.81
CA GLY A 517 -35.63 -7.77 13.88
C GLY A 517 -35.16 -7.01 15.13
N VAL A 518 -35.64 -5.78 15.36
CA VAL A 518 -35.22 -4.94 16.50
C VAL A 518 -36.32 -4.87 17.56
N ARG A 519 -35.97 -5.12 18.83
CA ARG A 519 -36.94 -5.23 19.93
C ARG A 519 -37.60 -3.91 20.35
N SER A 520 -36.95 -2.77 20.12
CA SER A 520 -37.49 -1.46 20.53
C SER A 520 -36.83 -0.30 19.74
N LEU A 521 -37.54 0.84 19.68
CA LEU A 521 -36.99 2.07 19.09
C LEU A 521 -35.69 2.52 19.79
N ASN A 522 -35.62 2.39 21.11
CA ASN A 522 -34.42 2.76 21.88
C ASN A 522 -33.23 1.90 21.45
N ARG A 523 -33.42 0.61 21.19
CA ARG A 523 -32.38 -0.28 20.69
C ARG A 523 -31.97 0.08 19.26
N LEU A 524 -32.92 0.40 18.39
CA LEU A 524 -32.66 0.88 17.04
C LEU A 524 -31.82 2.18 17.05
N LEU A 525 -32.20 3.14 17.90
CA LEU A 525 -31.44 4.38 18.02
C LEU A 525 -30.04 4.18 18.58
N GLU A 526 -29.87 3.21 19.49
CA GLU A 526 -28.57 2.81 20.01
C GLU A 526 -27.70 2.19 18.90
N GLU A 527 -28.23 1.26 18.11
CA GLU A 527 -27.53 0.64 16.98
C GLU A 527 -27.14 1.66 15.90
N ILE A 528 -28.00 2.67 15.63
CA ILE A 528 -27.67 3.78 14.73
C ILE A 528 -26.56 4.66 15.33
N GLY A 529 -26.64 4.99 16.61
CA GLY A 529 -25.67 5.83 17.30
C GLY A 529 -24.29 5.20 17.45
N LEU A 530 -24.24 3.88 17.57
CA LEU A 530 -23.01 3.08 17.59
C LEU A 530 -22.47 2.74 16.19
N GLY A 531 -23.18 3.14 15.13
CA GLY A 531 -22.76 2.87 13.75
C GLY A 531 -23.01 1.45 13.26
N GLN A 532 -23.73 0.62 14.04
CA GLN A 532 -24.12 -0.73 13.65
C GLN A 532 -25.18 -0.73 12.53
N ARG A 533 -25.97 0.36 12.44
CA ARG A 533 -26.93 0.61 11.36
C ARG A 533 -26.80 2.04 10.85
N VAL A 534 -26.94 2.22 9.55
CA VAL A 534 -26.88 3.56 8.93
C VAL A 534 -28.25 4.23 9.01
N GLY A 535 -28.32 5.39 9.67
CA GLY A 535 -29.58 6.10 9.93
C GLY A 535 -30.41 6.39 8.67
N ASN A 536 -29.76 6.70 7.56
CA ASN A 536 -30.43 7.00 6.29
C ASN A 536 -31.07 5.76 5.63
N ILE A 537 -30.44 4.60 5.74
CA ILE A 537 -31.01 3.33 5.26
C ILE A 537 -32.21 2.94 6.11
N VAL A 538 -32.10 3.09 7.42
CA VAL A 538 -33.22 2.84 8.33
C VAL A 538 -34.39 3.78 8.00
N ALA A 539 -34.14 5.05 7.73
CA ALA A 539 -35.17 6.00 7.33
C ALA A 539 -35.87 5.60 6.02
N GLN A 540 -35.10 5.18 5.01
CA GLN A 540 -35.65 4.71 3.72
C GLN A 540 -36.47 3.42 3.89
N GLN A 541 -35.95 2.44 4.64
CA GLN A 541 -36.68 1.20 4.94
C GLN A 541 -37.97 1.49 5.69
N MET A 542 -37.96 2.42 6.64
CA MET A 542 -39.12 2.85 7.40
C MET A 542 -40.18 3.47 6.49
N ILE A 543 -39.80 4.37 5.60
CA ILE A 543 -40.72 5.02 4.65
C ILE A 543 -41.26 4.00 3.64
N GLY A 544 -40.41 3.13 3.11
CA GLY A 544 -40.84 2.05 2.20
C GLY A 544 -41.83 1.09 2.85
N PHE A 545 -41.67 0.81 4.16
CA PHE A 545 -42.60 -0.01 4.94
C PHE A 545 -43.94 0.69 5.16
N LEU A 546 -43.91 1.99 5.52
CA LEU A 546 -45.12 2.80 5.75
C LEU A 546 -45.94 2.95 4.47
N LYS A 547 -45.32 3.14 3.30
CA LYS A 547 -45.98 3.20 2.00
C LYS A 547 -46.61 1.87 1.56
N LYS A 548 -46.08 0.72 2.00
CA LYS A 548 -46.67 -0.59 1.75
C LYS A 548 -47.91 -0.87 2.63
N SER A 549 -48.06 -0.22 3.76
CA SER A 549 -49.18 -0.35 4.68
C SER A 549 -50.44 0.38 4.18
N ASP A 550 -50.31 1.51 3.53
CA ASP A 550 -51.37 2.22 2.85
C ASP A 550 -51.45 1.73 1.39
N LYS A 551 -52.62 1.26 0.94
CA LYS A 551 -52.89 0.83 -0.44
C LYS A 551 -52.68 1.95 -1.46
N ILE A 552 -51.45 2.39 -1.68
CA ILE A 552 -51.06 3.35 -2.69
C ILE A 552 -50.16 2.65 -3.69
N GLN A 553 -50.51 2.83 -4.96
CA GLN A 553 -49.98 2.20 -6.16
C GLN A 553 -48.42 2.16 -6.22
N GLN A 554 -47.93 1.08 -6.82
CA GLN A 554 -46.53 0.65 -6.95
C GLN A 554 -45.58 1.63 -7.68
N ASN A 555 -45.97 2.88 -7.97
CA ASN A 555 -45.20 3.79 -8.86
C ASN A 555 -44.48 4.99 -8.21
N ASP A 556 -44.52 5.16 -6.90
CA ASP A 556 -43.93 6.33 -6.24
C ASP A 556 -42.83 6.01 -5.22
N LEU A 557 -41.83 5.24 -5.63
CA LEU A 557 -40.52 5.31 -4.98
C LEU A 557 -39.91 6.64 -5.39
N VAL A 558 -39.93 7.66 -4.50
CA VAL A 558 -39.20 8.91 -4.73
C VAL A 558 -37.71 8.56 -4.84
N PRO A 559 -37.11 8.73 -6.02
CA PRO A 559 -35.70 8.43 -6.19
C PRO A 559 -34.85 9.32 -5.29
N LEU A 560 -33.78 8.78 -4.73
CA LEU A 560 -32.81 9.55 -3.94
C LEU A 560 -32.14 10.59 -4.85
N GLU A 561 -32.30 11.87 -4.58
CA GLU A 561 -31.54 12.90 -5.29
C GLU A 561 -30.09 12.93 -4.81
N ILE A 562 -29.14 12.79 -5.73
CA ILE A 562 -27.71 12.90 -5.47
C ILE A 562 -27.32 14.36 -5.62
N THR A 563 -27.19 15.09 -4.51
CA THR A 563 -26.77 16.50 -4.51
C THR A 563 -25.28 16.70 -4.16
N GLY A 564 -24.63 15.64 -3.66
CA GLY A 564 -23.20 15.67 -3.29
C GLY A 564 -22.90 16.34 -1.93
N SER A 565 -23.93 16.85 -1.21
CA SER A 565 -23.78 17.55 0.08
C SER A 565 -24.30 16.75 1.30
N GLU A 566 -24.77 15.54 1.13
CA GLU A 566 -25.67 14.84 2.08
C GLU A 566 -24.98 13.88 3.04
N GLY A 567 -23.75 14.04 3.43
CA GLY A 567 -23.11 13.18 4.45
C GLY A 567 -23.06 11.68 4.13
N LEU A 568 -23.67 11.25 3.02
CA LEU A 568 -23.52 9.95 2.40
C LEU A 568 -22.36 10.01 1.43
N ILE A 569 -21.44 9.07 1.54
CA ILE A 569 -20.41 8.91 0.53
C ILE A 569 -21.07 8.28 -0.68
N VAL A 570 -21.37 9.12 -1.65
CA VAL A 570 -21.78 8.67 -2.97
C VAL A 570 -20.52 8.40 -3.77
N ASN A 571 -20.23 7.12 -4.00
CA ASN A 571 -19.17 6.69 -4.89
C ASN A 571 -19.74 6.43 -6.28
N TYR A 572 -19.06 6.92 -7.31
CA TYR A 572 -19.44 6.62 -8.70
C TYR A 572 -18.68 5.39 -9.16
N ALA A 573 -19.41 4.40 -9.66
CA ALA A 573 -18.84 3.12 -10.04
C ALA A 573 -17.79 3.28 -11.15
N PRO A 574 -16.53 2.86 -10.92
CA PRO A 574 -15.47 2.95 -11.93
C PRO A 574 -15.74 2.06 -13.16
N CYS A 575 -16.59 1.03 -13.01
CA CYS A 575 -16.92 0.08 -14.07
C CYS A 575 -17.87 0.62 -15.14
N CYS A 576 -18.60 1.72 -14.88
CA CYS A 576 -19.55 2.28 -15.84
C CYS A 576 -19.51 3.82 -15.90
N LYS A 577 -18.73 4.47 -15.04
CA LYS A 577 -18.48 5.93 -15.00
C LYS A 577 -19.73 6.76 -15.27
N PRO A 578 -20.75 6.72 -14.38
CA PRO A 578 -21.98 7.45 -14.56
C PRO A 578 -21.72 8.96 -14.49
N ILE A 579 -22.38 9.73 -15.36
CA ILE A 579 -22.33 11.20 -15.38
C ILE A 579 -23.74 11.77 -15.25
N PRO A 580 -23.93 13.02 -14.78
CA PRO A 580 -25.24 13.64 -14.68
C PRO A 580 -26.03 13.57 -16.00
N GLY A 581 -27.29 13.12 -15.91
CA GLY A 581 -28.16 12.87 -17.05
C GLY A 581 -28.14 11.43 -17.57
N ASP A 582 -27.28 10.53 -17.03
CA ASP A 582 -27.43 9.09 -17.26
C ASP A 582 -28.53 8.52 -16.38
N ALA A 583 -29.21 7.47 -16.87
CA ALA A 583 -30.09 6.67 -16.02
C ALA A 583 -29.24 5.86 -15.03
N VAL A 584 -29.47 6.04 -13.73
CA VAL A 584 -28.61 5.50 -12.66
C VAL A 584 -29.40 4.74 -11.62
N ILE A 585 -28.73 3.82 -10.96
CA ILE A 585 -29.22 3.04 -9.83
C ILE A 585 -28.18 3.05 -8.71
N GLY A 586 -28.63 3.20 -7.49
CA GLY A 586 -27.78 3.08 -6.30
C GLY A 586 -27.65 1.64 -5.86
N HIS A 587 -26.44 1.16 -5.68
CA HIS A 587 -26.11 -0.12 -5.09
C HIS A 587 -25.40 0.10 -3.76
N PHE A 588 -25.96 -0.45 -2.70
CA PHE A 588 -25.38 -0.37 -1.38
C PHE A 588 -24.51 -1.58 -1.09
N THR A 589 -23.27 -1.33 -0.75
CA THR A 589 -22.36 -2.37 -0.27
C THR A 589 -21.87 -2.00 1.13
N ALA A 590 -21.73 -3.00 2.03
CA ALA A 590 -21.24 -2.80 3.38
C ALA A 590 -19.83 -2.15 3.43
N GLU A 591 -19.01 -2.44 2.41
CA GLU A 591 -17.62 -1.96 2.33
C GLU A 591 -17.49 -0.55 1.74
N ARG A 592 -18.32 -0.17 0.75
CA ARG A 592 -18.15 1.05 -0.06
C ARG A 592 -19.29 2.06 0.08
N GLY A 593 -20.28 1.76 0.91
CA GLY A 593 -21.47 2.61 1.06
C GLY A 593 -22.32 2.62 -0.22
N LEU A 594 -22.90 3.77 -0.56
CA LEU A 594 -23.69 3.93 -1.78
C LEU A 594 -22.79 4.08 -3.01
N VAL A 595 -22.86 3.10 -3.90
CA VAL A 595 -22.18 3.13 -5.20
C VAL A 595 -23.21 3.35 -6.30
N VAL A 596 -23.08 4.44 -7.05
CA VAL A 596 -23.97 4.78 -8.15
C VAL A 596 -23.47 4.13 -9.43
N HIS A 597 -24.28 3.27 -10.02
CA HIS A 597 -24.04 2.63 -11.32
C HIS A 597 -24.97 3.20 -12.39
N GLN A 598 -24.57 3.10 -13.66
CA GLN A 598 -25.53 3.23 -14.74
C GLN A 598 -26.54 2.07 -14.68
N GLU A 599 -27.79 2.33 -14.93
CA GLU A 599 -28.88 1.35 -14.83
C GLU A 599 -28.65 0.08 -15.67
N ARG A 600 -27.91 0.20 -16.78
CA ARG A 600 -27.58 -0.91 -17.70
C ARG A 600 -26.24 -1.57 -17.40
N CYS A 601 -25.59 -1.24 -16.29
CA CYS A 601 -24.29 -1.83 -15.95
C CYS A 601 -24.41 -3.33 -15.66
N LYS A 602 -23.59 -4.16 -16.34
CA LYS A 602 -23.62 -5.63 -16.16
C LYS A 602 -23.29 -6.07 -14.73
N ASN A 603 -22.44 -5.34 -14.04
CA ASN A 603 -22.03 -5.68 -12.68
C ASN A 603 -23.16 -5.55 -11.64
N ILE A 604 -24.27 -4.89 -12.02
CA ILE A 604 -25.43 -4.69 -11.15
C ILE A 604 -26.63 -5.54 -11.58
N LEU A 605 -26.62 -6.14 -12.78
CA LEU A 605 -27.77 -6.87 -13.31
C LEU A 605 -28.24 -8.03 -12.42
N SER A 606 -27.31 -8.71 -11.73
CA SER A 606 -27.62 -9.84 -10.86
C SER A 606 -28.26 -9.45 -9.52
N VAL A 607 -28.07 -8.21 -9.07
CA VAL A 607 -28.56 -7.71 -7.78
C VAL A 607 -29.58 -6.58 -7.93
N ARG A 608 -29.90 -6.18 -9.17
CA ARG A 608 -30.76 -5.06 -9.49
C ARG A 608 -32.20 -5.22 -8.94
N GLU A 609 -32.70 -6.44 -8.89
CA GLU A 609 -34.04 -6.76 -8.43
C GLU A 609 -34.15 -6.92 -6.91
N ASP A 610 -33.02 -6.86 -6.18
CA ASP A 610 -33.00 -6.95 -4.74
C ASP A 610 -33.22 -5.55 -4.11
N PRO A 611 -34.41 -5.27 -3.54
CA PRO A 611 -34.72 -3.97 -2.93
C PRO A 611 -33.90 -3.67 -1.68
N GLN A 612 -33.18 -4.65 -1.12
CA GLN A 612 -32.32 -4.47 0.03
C GLN A 612 -30.94 -3.93 -0.37
N GLN A 613 -30.51 -4.19 -1.58
CA GLN A 613 -29.18 -3.79 -2.08
C GLN A 613 -29.26 -2.71 -3.15
N CYS A 614 -30.34 -2.62 -3.93
CA CYS A 614 -30.48 -1.67 -5.02
C CYS A 614 -31.72 -0.81 -4.88
N PHE A 615 -31.61 0.46 -5.19
CA PHE A 615 -32.71 1.43 -5.15
C PHE A 615 -32.55 2.53 -6.21
N PRO A 616 -33.67 3.10 -6.69
CA PRO A 616 -33.66 4.14 -7.70
C PRO A 616 -33.01 5.42 -7.15
N VAL A 617 -32.18 6.06 -7.97
CA VAL A 617 -31.44 7.28 -7.65
C VAL A 617 -31.60 8.27 -8.79
N ASN A 618 -31.79 9.56 -8.49
CA ASN A 618 -31.84 10.63 -9.48
C ASN A 618 -30.67 11.61 -9.27
N TRP A 619 -30.24 12.23 -10.35
CA TRP A 619 -29.31 13.34 -10.28
C TRP A 619 -30.02 14.59 -9.74
N GLY A 620 -29.49 15.17 -8.68
CA GLY A 620 -29.89 16.47 -8.18
C GLY A 620 -29.39 17.62 -9.06
N LYS A 621 -29.62 18.86 -8.64
CA LYS A 621 -29.14 20.04 -9.37
C LYS A 621 -27.63 20.03 -9.55
N PRO A 622 -27.10 20.39 -10.74
CA PRO A 622 -25.65 20.35 -10.99
C PRO A 622 -24.88 21.19 -9.96
N SER A 623 -23.96 20.59 -9.25
CA SER A 623 -23.16 21.25 -8.21
C SER A 623 -21.85 21.85 -8.73
N GLY A 624 -21.68 22.03 -10.04
CA GLY A 624 -20.42 22.50 -10.64
C GLY A 624 -19.28 21.46 -10.58
N ARG A 625 -19.61 20.21 -10.24
CA ARG A 625 -18.66 19.11 -10.19
C ARG A 625 -18.31 18.62 -11.59
N ILE A 626 -17.04 18.30 -11.81
CA ILE A 626 -16.53 17.74 -13.07
C ILE A 626 -16.52 16.22 -12.96
N PHE A 627 -16.95 15.54 -14.03
CA PHE A 627 -17.00 14.08 -14.15
C PHE A 627 -16.13 13.61 -15.30
N THR A 628 -15.60 12.39 -15.20
CA THR A 628 -14.79 11.83 -16.27
C THR A 628 -15.60 10.87 -17.12
N ALA A 629 -15.67 11.13 -18.43
CA ALA A 629 -16.26 10.23 -19.42
C ALA A 629 -15.19 9.73 -20.39
N GLU A 630 -15.23 8.45 -20.75
CA GLU A 630 -14.33 7.90 -21.78
C GLU A 630 -15.05 7.80 -23.13
N ILE A 631 -14.36 8.24 -24.18
CA ILE A 631 -14.81 8.11 -25.56
C ILE A 631 -13.77 7.35 -26.37
N LYS A 632 -14.28 6.56 -27.33
CA LYS A 632 -13.49 5.82 -28.32
C LYS A 632 -13.66 6.51 -29.67
N VAL A 633 -12.55 6.86 -30.27
CA VAL A 633 -12.48 7.47 -31.59
C VAL A 633 -11.66 6.55 -32.50
N ILE A 634 -12.24 6.13 -33.60
CA ILE A 634 -11.54 5.38 -34.64
C ILE A 634 -11.36 6.30 -35.84
N ALA A 635 -10.12 6.47 -36.27
CA ALA A 635 -9.77 7.39 -37.33
C ALA A 635 -8.65 6.84 -38.23
N GLN A 636 -8.58 7.36 -39.46
CA GLN A 636 -7.49 7.11 -40.36
C GLN A 636 -6.24 7.89 -39.89
N ASP A 637 -5.06 7.29 -40.00
CA ASP A 637 -3.80 7.92 -39.61
C ASP A 637 -3.47 9.07 -40.57
N GLU A 638 -3.66 10.30 -40.10
CA GLU A 638 -3.31 11.51 -40.84
C GLU A 638 -2.47 12.45 -39.96
N PRO A 639 -1.44 13.11 -40.55
CA PRO A 639 -0.67 14.10 -39.81
C PRO A 639 -1.55 15.21 -39.24
N GLY A 640 -1.42 15.48 -37.94
CA GLY A 640 -2.20 16.53 -37.25
C GLY A 640 -3.57 16.09 -36.71
N LEU A 641 -4.00 14.85 -36.89
CA LEU A 641 -5.29 14.36 -36.41
C LEU A 641 -5.48 14.57 -34.89
N LEU A 642 -4.47 14.23 -34.09
CA LEU A 642 -4.53 14.40 -32.64
C LEU A 642 -4.61 15.88 -32.23
N ALA A 643 -3.92 16.77 -32.95
CA ALA A 643 -4.00 18.21 -32.72
C ALA A 643 -5.40 18.75 -33.02
N ASN A 644 -6.01 18.29 -34.12
CA ASN A 644 -7.37 18.66 -34.51
C ASN A 644 -8.41 18.15 -33.50
N LEU A 645 -8.26 16.92 -33.01
CA LEU A 645 -9.09 16.36 -31.94
C LEU A 645 -8.98 17.18 -30.65
N ALA A 646 -7.75 17.49 -30.24
CA ALA A 646 -7.50 18.27 -29.02
C ALA A 646 -8.10 19.69 -29.14
N SER A 647 -7.93 20.35 -30.29
CA SER A 647 -8.52 21.69 -30.53
C SER A 647 -10.04 21.66 -30.44
N VAL A 648 -10.70 20.72 -31.13
CA VAL A 648 -12.17 20.60 -31.12
C VAL A 648 -12.71 20.31 -29.71
N ILE A 649 -11.98 19.55 -28.89
CA ILE A 649 -12.37 19.25 -27.51
C ILE A 649 -12.16 20.46 -26.61
N THR A 650 -11.05 21.18 -26.76
CA THR A 650 -10.74 22.40 -25.98
C THR A 650 -11.73 23.53 -26.32
N ASP A 651 -12.16 23.66 -27.57
CA ASP A 651 -13.18 24.65 -28.00
C ASP A 651 -14.55 24.40 -27.33
N GLN A 652 -14.75 23.29 -26.66
CA GLN A 652 -15.95 22.98 -25.88
C GLN A 652 -15.69 23.07 -24.35
N ASP A 653 -14.73 23.88 -23.91
CA ASP A 653 -14.33 24.06 -22.51
C ASP A 653 -14.09 22.73 -21.77
N THR A 654 -13.48 21.75 -22.45
CA THR A 654 -13.27 20.40 -21.95
C THR A 654 -11.79 20.07 -21.90
N ASN A 655 -11.33 19.54 -20.76
CA ASN A 655 -9.98 19.05 -20.60
C ASN A 655 -9.90 17.55 -20.93
N ILE A 656 -8.75 17.15 -21.50
CA ILE A 656 -8.43 15.73 -21.77
C ILE A 656 -7.53 15.24 -20.65
N SER A 657 -8.05 14.41 -19.75
CA SER A 657 -7.29 13.89 -18.61
C SER A 657 -6.35 12.73 -18.98
N SER A 658 -6.68 11.95 -20.03
CA SER A 658 -5.77 10.92 -20.56
C SER A 658 -6.10 10.56 -22.01
N ILE A 659 -5.06 10.15 -22.74
CA ILE A 659 -5.16 9.64 -24.11
C ILE A 659 -4.43 8.30 -24.19
N ARG A 660 -5.08 7.31 -24.81
CA ARG A 660 -4.48 6.02 -25.17
C ARG A 660 -4.68 5.79 -26.66
N THR A 661 -3.63 5.38 -27.34
CA THR A 661 -3.67 5.07 -28.78
C THR A 661 -3.34 3.63 -29.01
N THR A 662 -4.08 2.96 -29.87
CA THR A 662 -3.86 1.56 -30.27
C THR A 662 -4.02 1.44 -31.77
N ASP A 663 -3.08 0.77 -32.44
CA ASP A 663 -3.16 0.48 -33.86
C ASP A 663 -4.12 -0.70 -34.08
N ILE A 664 -5.15 -0.51 -34.92
CA ILE A 664 -6.10 -1.57 -35.23
C ILE A 664 -5.65 -2.34 -36.48
N ASN A 665 -5.30 -1.63 -37.56
CA ASN A 665 -4.83 -2.17 -38.85
C ASN A 665 -3.93 -1.16 -39.53
N THR A 666 -3.29 -1.53 -40.66
CA THR A 666 -2.48 -0.61 -41.48
C THR A 666 -3.28 0.64 -41.86
N GLY A 667 -3.00 1.77 -41.20
CA GLY A 667 -3.60 3.07 -41.48
C GLY A 667 -4.83 3.46 -40.64
N MET A 668 -5.24 2.68 -39.63
CA MET A 668 -6.34 3.03 -38.71
C MET A 668 -5.89 3.02 -37.25
N HIS A 669 -6.15 4.10 -36.54
CA HIS A 669 -5.87 4.24 -35.13
C HIS A 669 -7.14 4.30 -34.28
N GLU A 670 -7.09 3.66 -33.12
CA GLU A 670 -8.07 3.81 -32.04
C GLU A 670 -7.51 4.74 -30.98
N PHE A 671 -8.22 5.84 -30.71
CA PHE A 671 -7.93 6.74 -29.61
C PHE A 671 -8.98 6.55 -28.52
N VAL A 672 -8.54 6.27 -27.31
CA VAL A 672 -9.38 6.29 -26.12
C VAL A 672 -9.05 7.54 -25.33
N LEU A 673 -10.00 8.47 -25.28
CA LEU A 673 -9.86 9.76 -24.64
C LEU A 673 -10.69 9.81 -23.36
N ALA A 674 -10.10 10.16 -22.23
CA ALA A 674 -10.84 10.48 -21.01
C ALA A 674 -11.06 12.00 -20.94
N LEU A 675 -12.32 12.40 -20.95
CA LEU A 675 -12.76 13.80 -21.01
C LEU A 675 -13.38 14.24 -19.68
N GLU A 676 -13.10 15.47 -19.27
CA GLU A 676 -13.70 16.10 -18.11
C GLU A 676 -14.98 16.83 -18.52
N VAL A 677 -16.14 16.31 -18.13
CA VAL A 677 -17.44 16.81 -18.56
C VAL A 677 -18.34 17.15 -17.36
N SER A 678 -19.24 18.13 -17.54
CA SER A 678 -20.21 18.50 -16.51
C SER A 678 -21.40 17.54 -16.47
N ASP A 679 -21.90 17.14 -17.63
CA ASP A 679 -23.08 16.30 -17.78
C ASP A 679 -23.15 15.61 -19.17
N ARG A 680 -24.23 14.84 -19.38
CA ARG A 680 -24.49 14.15 -20.64
C ARG A 680 -24.74 15.09 -21.83
N LEU A 681 -25.32 16.26 -21.60
CA LEU A 681 -25.55 17.24 -22.67
C LEU A 681 -24.22 17.84 -23.14
N HIS A 682 -23.34 18.17 -22.21
CA HIS A 682 -21.99 18.64 -22.50
C HIS A 682 -21.23 17.59 -23.33
N LEU A 683 -21.19 16.32 -22.86
CA LEU A 683 -20.59 15.22 -23.62
C LEU A 683 -21.19 15.08 -25.05
N SER A 684 -22.50 15.23 -25.18
CA SER A 684 -23.16 15.09 -26.48
C SER A 684 -22.77 16.21 -27.47
N LYS A 685 -22.52 17.44 -26.97
CA LYS A 685 -22.01 18.55 -27.80
C LYS A 685 -20.61 18.25 -28.29
N ILE A 686 -19.74 17.75 -27.43
CA ILE A 686 -18.37 17.35 -27.77
C ILE A 686 -18.39 16.24 -28.84
N LEU A 687 -19.17 15.20 -28.65
CA LEU A 687 -19.29 14.09 -29.61
C LEU A 687 -19.79 14.54 -30.97
N ARG A 688 -20.77 15.49 -31.01
CA ARG A 688 -21.26 16.08 -32.28
C ARG A 688 -20.17 16.85 -32.99
N LYS A 689 -19.38 17.65 -32.27
CA LYS A 689 -18.29 18.45 -32.85
C LYS A 689 -17.17 17.56 -33.35
N ILE A 690 -16.77 16.55 -32.59
CA ILE A 690 -15.78 15.57 -33.04
C ILE A 690 -16.22 14.89 -34.34
N ARG A 691 -17.48 14.49 -34.48
CA ARG A 691 -18.03 13.86 -35.68
C ARG A 691 -17.97 14.75 -36.94
N THR A 692 -17.72 16.05 -36.84
CA THR A 692 -17.55 16.93 -38.00
C THR A 692 -16.16 16.82 -38.67
N LEU A 693 -15.21 16.15 -38.02
CA LEU A 693 -13.88 15.92 -38.58
C LEU A 693 -13.93 14.83 -39.66
N LYS A 694 -13.37 15.09 -40.84
CA LYS A 694 -13.49 14.22 -42.04
C LYS A 694 -12.74 12.90 -41.92
N SER A 695 -11.69 12.85 -41.13
CA SER A 695 -10.82 11.68 -40.98
C SER A 695 -11.34 10.61 -40.02
N LEU A 696 -12.55 10.78 -39.46
CA LEU A 696 -13.10 9.89 -38.45
C LEU A 696 -14.01 8.82 -39.02
N SER A 697 -13.76 7.56 -38.64
CA SER A 697 -14.63 6.43 -38.96
C SER A 697 -15.77 6.24 -37.95
N SER A 698 -15.46 6.39 -36.66
CA SER A 698 -16.49 6.29 -35.60
C SER A 698 -16.09 7.03 -34.35
N VAL A 699 -17.09 7.52 -33.60
CA VAL A 699 -16.93 8.10 -32.27
C VAL A 699 -18.05 7.57 -31.37
N THR A 700 -17.68 6.90 -30.28
CA THR A 700 -18.61 6.31 -29.33
C THR A 700 -18.17 6.56 -27.89
N ARG A 701 -19.12 6.66 -26.96
CA ARG A 701 -18.80 6.64 -25.53
C ARG A 701 -18.49 5.20 -25.11
N ILE A 702 -17.40 5.00 -24.39
CA ILE A 702 -17.04 3.70 -23.83
C ILE A 702 -17.77 3.50 -22.50
N HIS A 703 -18.47 2.38 -22.40
CA HIS A 703 -18.86 1.79 -21.14
C HIS A 703 -17.90 0.60 -20.92
N ASP A 704 -17.24 0.47 -19.80
CA ASP A 704 -16.12 -0.48 -19.48
C ASP A 704 -16.32 -1.95 -19.95
N HIS A 705 -17.49 -2.25 -20.49
CA HIS A 705 -17.86 -3.56 -21.04
C HIS A 705 -17.16 -3.95 -22.33
N GLU A 706 -16.74 -2.96 -23.14
CA GLU A 706 -16.14 -3.23 -24.46
C GLU A 706 -14.66 -3.59 -24.36
N MET A 707 -13.98 -3.20 -23.26
CA MET A 707 -12.53 -3.41 -23.10
C MET A 707 -12.13 -4.84 -22.65
N ARG A 708 -13.03 -5.62 -22.08
CA ARG A 708 -12.72 -7.00 -21.64
C ARG A 708 -12.86 -8.06 -22.76
N GLY A 709 -13.57 -7.77 -23.83
CA GLY A 709 -13.72 -8.65 -24.98
C GLY A 709 -12.49 -8.74 -25.89
N ALA A 710 -11.63 -7.71 -25.91
CA ALA A 710 -10.42 -7.68 -26.75
C ALA A 710 -9.16 -8.29 -26.10
N LYS A 711 -9.22 -8.69 -24.81
CA LYS A 711 -8.09 -9.29 -24.06
C LYS A 711 -8.07 -10.82 -24.00
N ALA A 712 -9.00 -11.50 -24.66
CA ALA A 712 -9.09 -12.97 -24.66
C ALA A 712 -8.38 -13.63 -25.87
N LEU A 713 -7.79 -12.86 -26.77
CA LEU A 713 -7.06 -13.36 -27.95
C LEU A 713 -5.74 -12.60 -28.11
N HIS A 714 -4.78 -12.81 -27.20
CA HIS A 714 -3.34 -12.77 -27.52
C HIS A 714 -2.51 -13.13 -26.28
#